data_ef1682ab14faabb6953da1cb46a64155
#
_entry.id   ef1682ab14faabb6953da1cb46a64155
#
_cell.length_a   1.000
_cell.length_b   1.000
_cell.length_c   1.000
_cell.angle_alpha   90.00
_cell.angle_beta   90.00
_cell.angle_gamma   90.00
#
_symmetry.space_group_name_H-M   'P 1'
#
loop_
_entity.id
_entity.type
_entity.pdbx_description
1 polymer ?
#
loop_
_entity_poly.entity_id
_entity_poly.type
_entity_poly.pdbx_seq_one_letter_code
_entity_poly.pdbx_strand_id
1 'polypeptide(L)'
;IEEHPVLLNRAPTLHRLGIQAFEPMLVEGKAIQVHPLVCSAFNADFDGDQMAVHVPLSAEAQAEARVLMLSANHILSPAHGAPLATPTQDMVLGLYYLTYAPEDVSEIDVTKLEKKPRTFRSAQEAELAYENGVVKLHDYAEYRGTDTGHFLTTVGRIIFNDRIERGLEEALEDEFDPTQYSFVNQSLKKRDINDMVGWLVESYGAPAISQVLDAFKELGFHFASRAGITVSKNNVVPPPEKDEILDRIEAETSRIQQEFDDGWHTAEERHKQVTDKWNQATEEVGQAMEDNLRQLNPIFMMANSGARGSFKQIRQLAGMRGLMANPKGEIIERPIKSNFIEGLSVGEYFISTHGARKGLADTALRTADSGYLTRRLVDVAQDVIVRQDDCKTKDFIEMPLYDVAGEPNKNLRGRLAAKKFATARGRELLKRNQLITKAELAELIEAYEGKTETTIPVRSAFKCESERGVCRHCYGVAPATGYLVEIGDSVGTIAAQSIGEPGTQLTMRTFHTGGVAGQDITQGLPRVVELFEARKPKGLAQMAEIDGTATVEQTEKSASITITDASGEESDYTFPPRTRLLVSTGDKIEKGQQLNEGSLYPADVLEIRGRTAIEQYLVAEVQRVYTAQGVEIDDKHIEIIVRQMLKKVEIETKGSTDLLPGQIEDRHFLKQLNKEVKANGGTVAKGKEKVLGITKASLATKSFLSAASFQETTKVLTDAALEGKRDRLVGLKENVIIGKLIPAATGLKRYRSLTIEPTEPMAPAEETVL
;
A
#
# COMPACT_ATOMS: atom_id res chain seq x y z
N ILE A 1 -18.02 12.10 -32.62
CA ILE A 1 -17.54 11.09 -31.67
C ILE A 1 -16.06 11.31 -31.42
N GLU A 2 -15.30 11.58 -32.47
CA GLU A 2 -13.92 12.02 -32.35
C GLU A 2 -13.84 13.27 -31.48
N GLU A 3 -12.81 13.35 -30.62
CA GLU A 3 -12.55 14.44 -29.70
C GLU A 3 -13.59 14.63 -28.56
N HIS A 4 -14.62 13.80 -28.43
CA HIS A 4 -15.57 13.89 -27.33
C HIS A 4 -15.26 12.84 -26.25
N PRO A 5 -14.67 13.22 -25.09
CA PRO A 5 -14.29 12.25 -24.07
C PRO A 5 -15.51 11.62 -23.42
N VAL A 6 -15.42 10.34 -23.09
CA VAL A 6 -16.42 9.61 -22.31
C VAL A 6 -15.81 9.14 -20.99
N LEU A 7 -16.62 9.08 -19.93
CA LEU A 7 -16.21 8.56 -18.65
C LEU A 7 -16.69 7.12 -18.52
N LEU A 8 -15.76 6.21 -18.20
CA LEU A 8 -16.08 4.83 -17.86
C LEU A 8 -15.99 4.65 -16.33
N ASN A 9 -16.99 3.97 -15.78
CA ASN A 9 -17.04 3.65 -14.35
C ASN A 9 -17.38 2.17 -14.16
N ARG A 10 -16.59 1.48 -13.31
CA ARG A 10 -16.89 0.13 -12.83
C ARG A 10 -17.26 0.16 -11.36
N ALA A 11 -18.41 -0.40 -11.01
CA ALA A 11 -18.80 -0.62 -9.61
C ALA A 11 -18.18 -1.94 -9.07
N PRO A 12 -17.69 -1.97 -7.81
CA PRO A 12 -17.68 -0.87 -6.84
C PRO A 12 -16.55 0.12 -7.11
N THR A 13 -16.84 1.42 -7.02
CA THR A 13 -15.84 2.49 -7.16
C THR A 13 -15.12 2.68 -5.81
N LEU A 14 -14.01 2.00 -5.61
CA LEU A 14 -13.26 2.02 -4.34
C LEU A 14 -12.36 3.25 -4.20
N HIS A 15 -11.82 3.75 -5.32
CA HIS A 15 -10.95 4.92 -5.37
C HIS A 15 -11.24 5.75 -6.62
N ARG A 16 -10.67 6.95 -6.71
CA ARG A 16 -10.90 7.89 -7.81
C ARG A 16 -10.60 7.31 -9.19
N LEU A 17 -9.66 6.34 -9.30
CA LEU A 17 -9.29 5.70 -10.55
C LEU A 17 -10.33 4.68 -11.05
N GLY A 18 -11.37 4.40 -10.29
CA GLY A 18 -12.55 3.65 -10.75
C GLY A 18 -13.45 4.44 -11.71
N ILE A 19 -13.14 5.71 -11.97
CA ILE A 19 -13.77 6.55 -12.99
C ILE A 19 -12.66 7.23 -13.78
N GLN A 20 -12.55 6.95 -15.08
CA GLN A 20 -11.53 7.54 -15.95
C GLN A 20 -12.16 7.98 -17.26
N ALA A 21 -11.57 9.01 -17.89
CA ALA A 21 -11.95 9.51 -19.20
C ALA A 21 -11.15 8.81 -20.30
N PHE A 22 -11.81 8.54 -21.40
CA PHE A 22 -11.25 7.95 -22.61
C PHE A 22 -11.78 8.66 -23.84
N GLU A 23 -10.98 8.69 -24.90
CA GLU A 23 -11.44 9.06 -26.21
C GLU A 23 -12.03 7.82 -26.91
N PRO A 24 -13.30 7.85 -27.34
CA PRO A 24 -13.95 6.68 -27.91
C PRO A 24 -13.54 6.44 -29.37
N MET A 25 -13.29 5.17 -29.69
CA MET A 25 -13.18 4.68 -31.06
C MET A 25 -14.34 3.76 -31.40
N LEU A 26 -14.88 3.88 -32.59
CA LEU A 26 -15.94 2.98 -33.08
C LEU A 26 -15.35 1.63 -33.49
N VAL A 27 -15.89 0.57 -32.91
CA VAL A 27 -15.52 -0.81 -33.21
C VAL A 27 -16.77 -1.63 -33.52
N GLU A 28 -16.63 -2.68 -34.33
CA GLU A 28 -17.69 -3.63 -34.56
C GLU A 28 -17.96 -4.49 -33.33
N GLY A 29 -19.22 -4.78 -33.05
CA GLY A 29 -19.64 -5.60 -31.91
C GLY A 29 -20.46 -4.84 -30.89
N LYS A 30 -20.84 -5.53 -29.81
CA LYS A 30 -21.70 -5.00 -28.73
C LYS A 30 -20.96 -4.82 -27.40
N ALA A 31 -19.68 -5.17 -27.33
CA ALA A 31 -18.88 -5.10 -26.13
C ALA A 31 -17.99 -3.85 -26.13
N ILE A 32 -17.80 -3.25 -24.96
CA ILE A 32 -16.83 -2.19 -24.74
C ILE A 32 -15.44 -2.84 -24.70
N GLN A 33 -14.52 -2.34 -25.53
CA GLN A 33 -13.12 -2.77 -25.54
C GLN A 33 -12.31 -1.79 -24.71
N VAL A 34 -11.86 -2.24 -23.54
CA VAL A 34 -11.08 -1.41 -22.59
C VAL A 34 -9.60 -1.72 -22.74
N HIS A 35 -8.76 -0.68 -22.66
CA HIS A 35 -7.32 -0.84 -22.74
C HIS A 35 -6.79 -1.72 -21.59
N PRO A 36 -5.97 -2.75 -21.86
CA PRO A 36 -5.54 -3.71 -20.83
C PRO A 36 -4.81 -3.11 -19.64
N LEU A 37 -4.04 -2.04 -19.83
CA LEU A 37 -3.26 -1.41 -18.75
C LEU A 37 -4.12 -0.70 -17.70
N VAL A 38 -5.36 -0.34 -18.01
CA VAL A 38 -6.27 0.29 -17.03
C VAL A 38 -7.09 -0.74 -16.24
N CYS A 39 -7.04 -2.01 -16.59
CA CYS A 39 -7.79 -3.05 -15.89
C CYS A 39 -7.44 -3.15 -14.40
N SER A 40 -6.17 -2.95 -14.04
CA SER A 40 -5.71 -2.92 -12.65
C SER A 40 -6.34 -1.78 -11.85
N ALA A 41 -6.46 -0.58 -12.45
CA ALA A 41 -7.07 0.59 -11.81
C ALA A 41 -8.58 0.42 -11.58
N PHE A 42 -9.28 -0.21 -12.51
CA PHE A 42 -10.70 -0.55 -12.38
C PHE A 42 -10.95 -1.81 -11.56
N ASN A 43 -9.91 -2.59 -11.27
CA ASN A 43 -10.05 -3.98 -10.78
C ASN A 43 -11.01 -4.79 -11.66
N ALA A 44 -10.88 -4.63 -13.00
CA ALA A 44 -11.76 -5.23 -14.02
C ALA A 44 -11.08 -6.41 -14.69
N ASP A 45 -11.88 -7.41 -15.04
CA ASP A 45 -11.48 -8.50 -15.92
C ASP A 45 -12.52 -8.69 -17.04
N PHE A 46 -12.26 -9.60 -17.97
CA PHE A 46 -13.10 -9.79 -19.15
C PHE A 46 -14.01 -11.03 -19.05
N ASP A 47 -14.44 -11.38 -17.83
CA ASP A 47 -15.31 -12.53 -17.56
C ASP A 47 -16.80 -12.18 -17.62
N GLY A 48 -17.17 -10.96 -17.98
CA GLY A 48 -18.55 -10.46 -18.06
C GLY A 48 -18.79 -9.22 -17.20
N ASP A 49 -17.74 -8.54 -16.76
CA ASP A 49 -17.84 -7.27 -16.05
C ASP A 49 -18.61 -6.24 -16.85
N GLN A 50 -19.39 -5.41 -16.17
CA GLN A 50 -20.14 -4.30 -16.74
C GLN A 50 -19.57 -2.97 -16.30
N MET A 51 -19.61 -1.97 -17.20
CA MET A 51 -19.22 -0.59 -16.89
C MET A 51 -20.33 0.39 -17.28
N ALA A 52 -20.47 1.46 -16.49
CA ALA A 52 -21.32 2.59 -16.87
C ALA A 52 -20.53 3.56 -17.73
N VAL A 53 -21.17 4.09 -18.76
CA VAL A 53 -20.64 5.12 -19.65
C VAL A 53 -21.34 6.43 -19.35
N HIS A 54 -20.57 7.49 -19.07
CA HIS A 54 -21.10 8.84 -18.86
C HIS A 54 -20.54 9.79 -19.91
N VAL A 55 -21.39 10.63 -20.47
CA VAL A 55 -21.02 11.58 -21.52
C VAL A 55 -21.05 12.99 -20.94
N PRO A 56 -19.91 13.71 -20.84
CA PRO A 56 -19.90 15.12 -20.46
C PRO A 56 -20.59 15.97 -21.51
N LEU A 57 -21.58 16.79 -21.11
CA LEU A 57 -22.39 17.56 -22.03
C LEU A 57 -21.89 19.00 -22.25
N SER A 58 -21.37 19.65 -21.18
CA SER A 58 -20.89 21.03 -21.30
C SER A 58 -19.40 21.10 -21.70
N ALA A 59 -18.98 22.21 -22.29
CA ALA A 59 -17.58 22.43 -22.66
C ALA A 59 -16.66 22.39 -21.44
N GLU A 60 -17.11 22.93 -20.30
CA GLU A 60 -16.36 22.87 -19.05
C GLU A 60 -16.19 21.43 -18.55
N ALA A 61 -17.24 20.61 -18.62
CA ALA A 61 -17.17 19.21 -18.20
C ALA A 61 -16.26 18.39 -19.13
N GLN A 62 -16.25 18.67 -20.44
CA GLN A 62 -15.35 18.03 -21.40
C GLN A 62 -13.90 18.44 -21.14
N ALA A 63 -13.63 19.71 -20.87
CA ALA A 63 -12.30 20.20 -20.53
C ALA A 63 -11.79 19.57 -19.23
N GLU A 64 -12.64 19.49 -18.18
CA GLU A 64 -12.29 18.79 -16.94
C GLU A 64 -12.01 17.30 -17.16
N ALA A 65 -12.81 16.63 -17.99
CA ALA A 65 -12.58 15.22 -18.33
C ALA A 65 -11.22 15.01 -19.02
N ARG A 66 -10.85 15.88 -19.96
CA ARG A 66 -9.55 15.79 -20.66
C ARG A 66 -8.35 16.13 -19.76
N VAL A 67 -8.43 17.20 -18.98
CA VAL A 67 -7.28 17.68 -18.21
C VAL A 67 -7.09 16.87 -16.91
N LEU A 68 -8.19 16.50 -16.23
CA LEU A 68 -8.12 15.92 -14.89
C LEU A 68 -8.39 14.43 -14.84
N MET A 69 -9.13 13.87 -15.80
CA MET A 69 -9.64 12.48 -15.70
C MET A 69 -9.14 11.55 -16.79
N LEU A 70 -8.36 12.04 -17.76
CA LEU A 70 -7.85 11.22 -18.85
C LEU A 70 -6.96 10.09 -18.29
N SER A 71 -7.15 8.88 -18.77
CA SER A 71 -6.42 7.69 -18.30
C SER A 71 -4.91 7.81 -18.45
N ALA A 72 -4.43 8.49 -19.49
CA ALA A 72 -3.01 8.75 -19.73
C ALA A 72 -2.32 9.55 -18.60
N ASN A 73 -3.08 10.36 -17.85
CA ASN A 73 -2.57 11.14 -16.72
C ASN A 73 -2.55 10.33 -15.40
N HIS A 74 -3.15 9.13 -15.38
CA HIS A 74 -3.34 8.33 -14.17
C HIS A 74 -2.43 7.09 -14.14
N ILE A 75 -1.14 7.28 -14.38
CA ILE A 75 -0.15 6.18 -14.38
C ILE A 75 0.25 5.80 -12.95
N LEU A 76 0.35 6.78 -12.03
CA LEU A 76 0.80 6.57 -10.66
C LEU A 76 -0.36 6.31 -9.69
N SER A 77 -0.12 5.43 -8.72
CA SER A 77 -1.06 5.15 -7.63
C SER A 77 -1.16 6.32 -6.66
N PRO A 78 -2.36 6.80 -6.29
CA PRO A 78 -2.52 7.82 -5.26
C PRO A 78 -2.17 7.32 -3.85
N ALA A 79 -2.08 6.01 -3.63
CA ALA A 79 -1.80 5.42 -2.31
C ALA A 79 -0.32 5.52 -1.91
N HIS A 80 0.61 5.29 -2.84
CA HIS A 80 2.05 5.23 -2.55
C HIS A 80 2.94 5.78 -3.67
N GLY A 81 2.35 6.18 -4.81
CA GLY A 81 3.09 6.79 -5.92
C GLY A 81 3.85 5.81 -6.82
N ALA A 82 3.72 4.49 -6.62
CA ALA A 82 4.26 3.53 -7.57
C ALA A 82 3.36 3.45 -8.83
N PRO A 83 3.92 3.02 -9.98
CA PRO A 83 3.13 2.84 -11.19
C PRO A 83 1.99 1.83 -11.00
N LEU A 84 0.78 2.21 -11.42
CA LEU A 84 -0.41 1.37 -11.39
C LEU A 84 -0.74 0.82 -12.78
N ALA A 85 -0.57 1.66 -13.82
CA ALA A 85 -0.71 1.25 -15.21
C ALA A 85 0.58 0.56 -15.67
N THR A 86 0.71 -0.73 -15.39
CA THR A 86 1.89 -1.53 -15.72
C THR A 86 1.49 -2.81 -16.43
N PRO A 87 2.37 -3.39 -17.27
CA PRO A 87 2.14 -4.68 -17.89
C PRO A 87 1.80 -5.77 -16.87
N THR A 88 0.84 -6.62 -17.22
CA THR A 88 0.37 -7.73 -16.37
C THR A 88 0.21 -9.01 -17.19
N GLN A 89 0.16 -10.16 -16.52
CA GLN A 89 -0.15 -11.47 -17.12
C GLN A 89 0.65 -11.76 -18.40
N ASP A 90 -0.01 -11.91 -19.54
CA ASP A 90 0.64 -12.28 -20.80
C ASP A 90 1.64 -11.23 -21.30
N MET A 91 1.41 -9.95 -21.00
CA MET A 91 2.37 -8.89 -21.32
C MET A 91 3.70 -9.11 -20.58
N VAL A 92 3.64 -9.40 -19.28
CA VAL A 92 4.84 -9.71 -18.47
C VAL A 92 5.50 -10.99 -18.96
N LEU A 93 4.71 -12.01 -19.26
CA LEU A 93 5.23 -13.30 -19.73
C LEU A 93 5.98 -13.16 -21.07
N GLY A 94 5.41 -12.38 -22.01
CA GLY A 94 6.05 -12.09 -23.29
C GLY A 94 7.31 -11.27 -23.17
N LEU A 95 7.33 -10.25 -22.32
CA LEU A 95 8.53 -9.45 -22.05
C LEU A 95 9.63 -10.28 -21.33
N TYR A 96 9.23 -11.13 -20.39
CA TYR A 96 10.16 -12.06 -19.75
C TYR A 96 10.77 -13.03 -20.76
N TYR A 97 9.95 -13.64 -21.64
CA TYR A 97 10.42 -14.53 -22.67
C TYR A 97 11.36 -13.83 -23.66
N LEU A 98 11.02 -12.59 -24.05
CA LEU A 98 11.84 -11.77 -24.96
C LEU A 98 13.22 -11.46 -24.37
N THR A 99 13.29 -11.12 -23.08
CA THR A 99 14.53 -10.69 -22.41
C THR A 99 15.26 -11.83 -21.70
N TYR A 100 14.76 -13.06 -21.77
CA TYR A 100 15.34 -14.24 -21.15
C TYR A 100 16.76 -14.52 -21.66
N ALA A 101 17.65 -14.85 -20.75
CA ALA A 101 18.97 -15.40 -21.03
C ALA A 101 19.20 -16.66 -20.19
N PRO A 102 19.84 -17.72 -20.75
CA PRO A 102 20.11 -18.95 -20.01
C PRO A 102 21.01 -18.76 -18.79
N GLU A 103 21.99 -17.88 -18.88
CA GLU A 103 22.93 -17.50 -17.82
C GLU A 103 23.02 -15.98 -17.76
N ASP A 104 23.44 -15.42 -16.63
CA ASP A 104 23.66 -13.99 -16.51
C ASP A 104 24.80 -13.55 -17.43
N VAL A 105 24.50 -12.59 -18.30
CA VAL A 105 25.43 -12.11 -19.33
C VAL A 105 26.73 -11.53 -18.74
N SER A 106 26.67 -11.02 -17.49
CA SER A 106 27.82 -10.49 -16.77
C SER A 106 28.83 -11.55 -16.32
N GLU A 107 28.40 -12.81 -16.19
CA GLU A 107 29.22 -13.94 -15.73
C GLU A 107 29.74 -14.80 -16.85
N ILE A 108 29.36 -14.54 -18.10
CA ILE A 108 29.69 -15.39 -19.25
C ILE A 108 31.10 -15.13 -19.75
N ASP A 109 31.89 -16.20 -19.79
CA ASP A 109 33.17 -16.24 -20.52
C ASP A 109 32.90 -16.52 -22.00
N VAL A 110 32.99 -15.50 -22.85
CA VAL A 110 32.73 -15.58 -24.30
C VAL A 110 33.56 -16.67 -24.98
N THR A 111 34.70 -17.05 -24.40
CA THR A 111 35.57 -18.09 -24.98
C THR A 111 35.04 -19.53 -24.78
N LYS A 112 34.10 -19.71 -23.83
CA LYS A 112 33.51 -21.00 -23.49
C LYS A 112 32.17 -21.29 -24.18
N LEU A 113 31.63 -20.28 -24.91
CA LEU A 113 30.34 -20.43 -25.60
C LEU A 113 30.48 -21.45 -26.77
N GLU A 114 29.54 -22.37 -26.87
CA GLU A 114 29.48 -23.36 -27.96
C GLU A 114 29.43 -22.70 -29.36
N LYS A 115 28.75 -21.55 -29.44
CA LYS A 115 28.66 -20.72 -30.65
C LYS A 115 29.24 -19.36 -30.36
N LYS A 116 30.12 -18.86 -31.24
CA LYS A 116 30.58 -17.46 -31.16
C LYS A 116 29.41 -16.49 -31.33
N PRO A 117 29.25 -15.52 -30.43
CA PRO A 117 28.20 -14.51 -30.57
C PRO A 117 28.39 -13.74 -31.87
N ARG A 118 27.28 -13.47 -32.56
CA ARG A 118 27.28 -12.60 -33.75
C ARG A 118 27.32 -11.15 -33.31
N THR A 119 27.99 -10.32 -34.08
CA THR A 119 28.07 -8.89 -33.84
C THR A 119 27.04 -8.15 -34.68
N PHE A 120 26.23 -7.31 -34.05
CA PHE A 120 25.26 -6.42 -34.71
C PHE A 120 25.61 -4.96 -34.46
N ARG A 121 25.44 -4.13 -35.51
CA ARG A 121 25.69 -2.69 -35.45
C ARG A 121 24.44 -1.88 -35.18
N SER A 122 23.29 -2.42 -35.52
CA SER A 122 22.00 -1.79 -35.30
C SER A 122 20.96 -2.82 -34.86
N ALA A 123 19.90 -2.35 -34.22
CA ALA A 123 18.81 -3.22 -33.79
C ALA A 123 18.03 -3.78 -35.00
N GLN A 124 17.92 -3.01 -36.09
CA GLN A 124 17.27 -3.44 -37.34
C GLN A 124 18.03 -4.64 -37.96
N GLU A 125 19.37 -4.64 -37.88
CA GLU A 125 20.18 -5.78 -38.34
C GLU A 125 19.89 -7.04 -37.54
N ALA A 126 19.76 -6.91 -36.23
CA ALA A 126 19.44 -8.00 -35.33
C ALA A 126 18.03 -8.55 -35.56
N GLU A 127 17.04 -7.65 -35.73
CA GLU A 127 15.65 -8.00 -36.01
C GLU A 127 15.51 -8.71 -37.38
N LEU A 128 16.20 -8.23 -38.41
CA LEU A 128 16.23 -8.86 -39.74
C LEU A 128 16.87 -10.26 -39.68
N ALA A 129 17.96 -10.42 -38.92
CA ALA A 129 18.62 -11.72 -38.74
C ALA A 129 17.71 -12.72 -38.01
N TYR A 130 16.93 -12.24 -37.02
CA TYR A 130 15.93 -13.03 -36.30
C TYR A 130 14.77 -13.45 -37.21
N GLU A 131 14.18 -12.54 -37.95
CA GLU A 131 13.05 -12.84 -38.86
C GLU A 131 13.46 -13.81 -40.00
N ASN A 132 14.69 -13.73 -40.47
CA ASN A 132 15.24 -14.69 -41.45
C ASN A 132 15.66 -16.04 -40.80
N GLY A 133 15.47 -16.22 -39.50
CA GLY A 133 15.80 -17.47 -38.82
C GLY A 133 17.31 -17.76 -38.70
N VAL A 134 18.17 -16.76 -38.90
CA VAL A 134 19.63 -16.88 -38.82
C VAL A 134 20.12 -16.93 -37.39
N VAL A 135 19.41 -16.27 -36.47
CA VAL A 135 19.62 -16.26 -35.02
C VAL A 135 18.30 -16.54 -34.30
N LYS A 136 18.39 -17.10 -33.11
CA LYS A 136 17.23 -17.27 -32.21
C LYS A 136 17.16 -16.09 -31.25
N LEU A 137 15.99 -15.88 -30.66
CA LEU A 137 15.70 -14.80 -29.74
C LEU A 137 16.65 -14.76 -28.53
N HIS A 138 16.97 -15.93 -27.99
CA HIS A 138 17.81 -16.09 -26.78
C HIS A 138 19.30 -16.36 -27.11
N ASP A 139 19.70 -16.31 -28.40
CA ASP A 139 21.12 -16.44 -28.78
C ASP A 139 21.88 -15.20 -28.29
N TYR A 140 23.10 -15.42 -27.81
CA TYR A 140 23.98 -14.34 -27.41
C TYR A 140 24.49 -13.58 -28.62
N ALA A 141 24.53 -12.26 -28.51
CA ALA A 141 24.98 -11.34 -29.53
C ALA A 141 25.88 -10.26 -28.93
N GLU A 142 26.86 -9.81 -29.68
CA GLU A 142 27.68 -8.65 -29.37
C GLU A 142 27.04 -7.41 -30.01
N TYR A 143 26.61 -6.43 -29.22
CA TYR A 143 25.96 -5.23 -29.70
C TYR A 143 26.93 -4.05 -29.70
N ARG A 144 26.95 -3.29 -30.80
CA ARG A 144 27.84 -2.16 -31.06
C ARG A 144 27.07 -0.87 -31.44
N GLY A 145 25.78 -0.86 -31.20
CA GLY A 145 24.89 0.23 -31.61
C GLY A 145 24.81 1.41 -30.67
N THR A 146 25.49 1.36 -29.51
CA THR A 146 25.45 2.44 -28.51
C THR A 146 26.82 3.09 -28.37
N ASP A 147 26.85 4.36 -27.95
CA ASP A 147 28.07 5.10 -27.64
C ASP A 147 28.88 4.51 -26.46
N THR A 148 28.25 3.62 -25.69
CA THR A 148 28.84 2.96 -24.50
C THR A 148 29.80 1.81 -24.84
N GLY A 149 30.01 1.48 -26.13
CA GLY A 149 30.98 0.51 -26.58
C GLY A 149 30.39 -0.87 -26.87
N HIS A 150 31.24 -1.90 -26.86
CA HIS A 150 30.87 -3.27 -27.17
C HIS A 150 30.49 -4.02 -25.90
N PHE A 151 29.31 -4.63 -25.90
CA PHE A 151 28.88 -5.49 -24.79
C PHE A 151 28.11 -6.71 -25.26
N LEU A 152 28.16 -7.77 -24.47
CA LEU A 152 27.42 -9.00 -24.73
C LEU A 152 25.97 -8.85 -24.24
N THR A 153 25.04 -9.31 -25.07
CA THR A 153 23.60 -9.30 -24.78
C THR A 153 22.88 -10.42 -25.52
N THR A 154 21.56 -10.47 -25.51
CA THR A 154 20.75 -11.36 -26.34
C THR A 154 20.03 -10.59 -27.45
N VAL A 155 19.68 -11.26 -28.55
CA VAL A 155 18.95 -10.66 -29.67
C VAL A 155 17.63 -10.05 -29.19
N GLY A 156 16.92 -10.74 -28.28
CA GLY A 156 15.65 -10.25 -27.73
C GLY A 156 15.79 -8.96 -26.93
N ARG A 157 16.87 -8.78 -26.19
CA ARG A 157 17.13 -7.54 -25.43
C ARG A 157 17.45 -6.36 -26.37
N ILE A 158 18.12 -6.62 -27.49
CA ILE A 158 18.35 -5.57 -28.51
C ILE A 158 17.01 -5.08 -29.06
N ILE A 159 16.13 -6.01 -29.46
CA ILE A 159 14.79 -5.67 -29.99
C ILE A 159 13.97 -4.92 -28.94
N PHE A 160 14.03 -5.33 -27.68
CA PHE A 160 13.31 -4.69 -26.58
C PHE A 160 13.72 -3.22 -26.42
N ASN A 161 15.03 -2.97 -26.26
CA ASN A 161 15.53 -1.61 -26.03
C ASN A 161 15.25 -0.67 -27.22
N ASP A 162 15.43 -1.13 -28.46
CA ASP A 162 15.12 -0.36 -29.68
C ASP A 162 13.65 0.11 -29.72
N ARG A 163 12.71 -0.77 -29.33
CA ARG A 163 11.29 -0.41 -29.32
C ARG A 163 10.95 0.61 -28.24
N ILE A 164 11.62 0.53 -27.09
CA ILE A 164 11.43 1.50 -26.01
C ILE A 164 12.03 2.86 -26.38
N GLU A 165 13.24 2.88 -26.94
CA GLU A 165 13.88 4.11 -27.43
C GLU A 165 13.02 4.81 -28.47
N ARG A 166 12.51 4.08 -29.48
CA ARG A 166 11.57 4.65 -30.48
C ARG A 166 10.29 5.20 -29.84
N GLY A 167 9.71 4.48 -28.89
CA GLY A 167 8.54 4.98 -28.17
C GLY A 167 8.80 6.27 -27.41
N LEU A 168 10.02 6.46 -26.88
CA LEU A 168 10.45 7.71 -26.23
C LEU A 168 10.74 8.81 -27.27
N GLU A 169 11.37 8.49 -28.39
CA GLU A 169 11.59 9.44 -29.49
C GLU A 169 10.27 9.97 -30.05
N GLU A 170 9.29 9.09 -30.30
CA GLU A 170 7.96 9.47 -30.78
C GLU A 170 7.18 10.32 -29.78
N ALA A 171 7.39 10.09 -28.46
CA ALA A 171 6.69 10.82 -27.41
C ALA A 171 7.28 12.19 -27.09
N LEU A 172 8.59 12.34 -27.21
CA LEU A 172 9.33 13.53 -26.78
C LEU A 172 9.85 14.37 -27.94
N GLU A 173 9.81 13.84 -29.17
CA GLU A 173 10.30 14.50 -30.38
C GLU A 173 11.72 15.09 -30.16
N ASP A 174 11.87 16.41 -30.31
CA ASP A 174 13.15 17.11 -30.15
C ASP A 174 13.67 17.18 -28.70
N GLU A 175 12.86 16.82 -27.68
CA GLU A 175 13.27 16.85 -26.26
C GLU A 175 13.90 15.52 -25.79
N PHE A 176 13.94 14.50 -26.63
CA PHE A 176 14.55 13.21 -26.26
C PHE A 176 16.07 13.30 -26.23
N ASP A 177 16.67 12.95 -25.08
CA ASP A 177 18.10 12.83 -24.90
C ASP A 177 18.48 11.34 -24.76
N PRO A 178 19.07 10.73 -25.82
CA PRO A 178 19.44 9.31 -25.81
C PRO A 178 20.45 8.96 -24.71
N THR A 179 21.22 9.92 -24.22
CA THR A 179 22.25 9.68 -23.18
C THR A 179 21.65 9.40 -21.80
N GLN A 180 20.39 9.78 -21.59
CA GLN A 180 19.67 9.51 -20.33
C GLN A 180 19.10 8.09 -20.26
N TYR A 181 18.86 7.45 -21.40
CA TYR A 181 18.36 6.07 -21.42
C TYR A 181 19.50 5.07 -21.23
N SER A 182 19.34 4.18 -20.24
CA SER A 182 20.29 3.12 -19.99
C SER A 182 19.80 1.81 -20.59
N PHE A 183 20.62 1.18 -21.43
CA PHE A 183 20.32 -0.11 -22.06
C PHE A 183 20.05 -1.18 -20.99
N VAL A 184 18.88 -1.81 -21.03
CA VAL A 184 18.46 -2.85 -20.11
C VAL A 184 19.02 -4.20 -20.54
N ASN A 185 20.01 -4.72 -19.82
CA ASN A 185 20.68 -6.00 -20.13
C ASN A 185 20.41 -7.09 -19.08
N GLN A 186 19.18 -7.21 -18.63
CA GLN A 186 18.76 -8.25 -17.68
C GLN A 186 17.44 -8.89 -18.10
N SER A 187 17.12 -10.06 -17.55
CA SER A 187 15.81 -10.70 -17.73
C SER A 187 14.75 -9.94 -16.91
N LEU A 188 13.70 -9.46 -17.56
CA LEU A 188 12.70 -8.61 -16.93
C LEU A 188 11.61 -9.44 -16.26
N LYS A 189 11.52 -9.35 -14.94
CA LYS A 189 10.38 -9.81 -14.15
C LYS A 189 9.39 -8.66 -13.93
N LYS A 190 8.20 -8.97 -13.44
CA LYS A 190 7.16 -7.98 -13.13
C LYS A 190 7.67 -6.82 -12.25
N ARG A 191 8.51 -7.13 -11.26
CA ARG A 191 9.10 -6.11 -10.38
C ARG A 191 10.01 -5.17 -11.15
N ASP A 192 10.90 -5.72 -11.98
CA ASP A 192 11.86 -4.93 -12.77
C ASP A 192 11.15 -4.02 -13.78
N ILE A 193 10.05 -4.52 -14.39
CA ILE A 193 9.20 -3.73 -15.27
C ILE A 193 8.54 -2.57 -14.51
N ASN A 194 8.02 -2.82 -13.31
CA ASN A 194 7.42 -1.77 -12.48
C ASN A 194 8.46 -0.71 -12.08
N ASP A 195 9.65 -1.13 -11.66
CA ASP A 195 10.75 -0.23 -11.30
C ASP A 195 11.21 0.59 -12.51
N MET A 196 11.28 -0.02 -13.71
CA MET A 196 11.59 0.65 -14.96
C MET A 196 10.53 1.68 -15.34
N VAL A 197 9.25 1.34 -15.29
CA VAL A 197 8.15 2.29 -15.55
C VAL A 197 8.20 3.44 -14.54
N GLY A 198 8.48 3.16 -13.27
CA GLY A 198 8.65 4.19 -12.24
C GLY A 198 9.79 5.15 -12.56
N TRP A 199 10.93 4.62 -12.98
CA TRP A 199 12.09 5.43 -13.41
C TRP A 199 11.77 6.28 -14.64
N LEU A 200 11.10 5.70 -15.64
CA LEU A 200 10.68 6.42 -16.85
C LEU A 200 9.74 7.59 -16.50
N VAL A 201 8.75 7.36 -15.63
CA VAL A 201 7.84 8.44 -15.18
C VAL A 201 8.59 9.57 -14.46
N GLU A 202 9.60 9.24 -13.66
CA GLU A 202 10.42 10.25 -12.97
C GLU A 202 11.29 11.05 -13.92
N SER A 203 11.84 10.42 -14.96
CA SER A 203 12.77 11.03 -15.89
C SER A 203 12.08 11.87 -16.97
N TYR A 204 10.95 11.37 -17.52
CA TYR A 204 10.31 11.95 -18.70
C TYR A 204 8.88 12.46 -18.45
N GLY A 205 8.30 12.19 -17.30
CA GLY A 205 6.93 12.59 -16.96
C GLY A 205 5.86 11.61 -17.45
N ALA A 206 4.69 11.63 -16.80
CA ALA A 206 3.61 10.69 -17.06
C ALA A 206 3.03 10.75 -18.51
N PRO A 207 2.80 11.91 -19.13
CA PRO A 207 2.23 11.97 -20.49
C PRO A 207 3.10 11.31 -21.56
N ALA A 208 4.42 11.50 -21.50
CA ALA A 208 5.37 10.95 -22.47
C ALA A 208 5.43 9.42 -22.45
N ILE A 209 5.11 8.80 -21.30
CA ILE A 209 5.27 7.36 -21.11
C ILE A 209 4.08 6.55 -21.64
N SER A 210 2.96 7.19 -21.99
CA SER A 210 1.81 6.44 -22.49
C SER A 210 2.14 5.65 -23.76
N GLN A 211 2.92 6.21 -24.69
CA GLN A 211 3.37 5.52 -25.91
C GLN A 211 4.35 4.38 -25.60
N VAL A 212 5.24 4.58 -24.63
CA VAL A 212 6.16 3.53 -24.15
C VAL A 212 5.39 2.37 -23.51
N LEU A 213 4.35 2.66 -22.74
CA LEU A 213 3.47 1.63 -22.17
C LEU A 213 2.72 0.84 -23.26
N ASP A 214 2.34 1.50 -24.35
CA ASP A 214 1.77 0.81 -25.52
C ASP A 214 2.82 -0.08 -26.20
N ALA A 215 4.06 0.35 -26.31
CA ALA A 215 5.14 -0.48 -26.80
C ALA A 215 5.37 -1.72 -25.91
N PHE A 216 5.35 -1.57 -24.59
CA PHE A 216 5.40 -2.72 -23.67
C PHE A 216 4.24 -3.69 -23.89
N LYS A 217 3.03 -3.19 -24.05
CA LYS A 217 1.82 -3.99 -24.30
C LYS A 217 1.97 -4.79 -25.59
N GLU A 218 2.35 -4.12 -26.70
CA GLU A 218 2.48 -4.73 -28.01
C GLU A 218 3.58 -5.79 -28.05
N LEU A 219 4.77 -5.46 -27.57
CA LEU A 219 5.87 -6.43 -27.46
C LEU A 219 5.48 -7.63 -26.61
N GLY A 220 4.87 -7.37 -25.44
CA GLY A 220 4.47 -8.43 -24.52
C GLY A 220 3.48 -9.40 -25.17
N PHE A 221 2.42 -8.92 -25.79
CA PHE A 221 1.45 -9.78 -26.46
C PHE A 221 2.01 -10.45 -27.72
N HIS A 222 2.82 -9.74 -28.49
CA HIS A 222 3.44 -10.30 -29.68
C HIS A 222 4.33 -11.51 -29.34
N PHE A 223 5.24 -11.33 -28.39
CA PHE A 223 6.20 -12.40 -28.06
C PHE A 223 5.56 -13.51 -27.19
N ALA A 224 4.56 -13.22 -26.38
CA ALA A 224 3.77 -14.26 -25.71
C ALA A 224 3.04 -15.16 -26.72
N SER A 225 2.44 -14.55 -27.75
CA SER A 225 1.75 -15.27 -28.83
C SER A 225 2.74 -16.11 -29.68
N ARG A 226 3.89 -15.54 -30.08
CA ARG A 226 4.91 -16.25 -30.85
C ARG A 226 5.59 -17.37 -30.05
N ALA A 227 5.78 -17.19 -28.74
CA ALA A 227 6.34 -18.22 -27.87
C ALA A 227 5.40 -19.43 -27.71
N GLY A 228 4.08 -19.24 -27.88
CA GLY A 228 3.08 -20.30 -27.79
C GLY A 228 3.11 -21.00 -26.42
N ILE A 229 3.33 -20.23 -25.35
CA ILE A 229 3.45 -20.77 -23.99
C ILE A 229 2.11 -21.37 -23.56
N THR A 230 2.12 -22.67 -23.26
CA THR A 230 0.91 -23.41 -22.88
C THR A 230 1.21 -24.33 -21.71
N VAL A 231 0.20 -24.63 -20.91
CA VAL A 231 0.31 -25.48 -19.73
C VAL A 231 -0.23 -26.88 -20.04
N SER A 232 0.59 -27.88 -19.74
CA SER A 232 0.22 -29.28 -19.82
C SER A 232 0.42 -29.99 -18.46
N LYS A 233 -0.33 -31.05 -18.23
CA LYS A 233 -0.10 -31.94 -17.07
C LYS A 233 1.35 -32.40 -16.96
N ASN A 234 2.02 -32.64 -18.09
CA ASN A 234 3.40 -33.12 -18.15
C ASN A 234 4.45 -32.05 -17.78
N ASN A 235 4.04 -30.77 -17.70
CA ASN A 235 4.93 -29.68 -17.26
C ASN A 235 5.09 -29.66 -15.74
N VAL A 236 4.21 -30.32 -14.99
CA VAL A 236 4.24 -30.38 -13.53
C VAL A 236 4.82 -31.72 -13.13
N VAL A 237 6.10 -31.73 -12.77
CA VAL A 237 6.84 -32.93 -12.41
C VAL A 237 7.08 -32.94 -10.91
N PRO A 238 6.64 -33.99 -10.18
CA PRO A 238 7.00 -34.12 -8.77
C PRO A 238 8.51 -34.29 -8.61
N PRO A 239 9.14 -33.72 -7.56
CA PRO A 239 10.57 -33.92 -7.32
C PRO A 239 10.85 -35.35 -6.91
N PRO A 240 11.93 -35.98 -7.44
CA PRO A 240 12.27 -37.35 -7.13
C PRO A 240 12.68 -37.56 -5.66
N GLU A 241 13.19 -36.50 -5.01
CA GLU A 241 13.61 -36.54 -3.60
C GLU A 241 12.44 -36.50 -2.60
N LYS A 242 11.19 -36.32 -3.07
CA LYS A 242 10.01 -36.15 -2.22
C LYS A 242 9.83 -37.27 -1.21
N ASP A 243 9.91 -38.54 -1.67
CA ASP A 243 9.66 -39.70 -0.83
C ASP A 243 10.73 -39.85 0.25
N GLU A 244 12.02 -39.61 -0.10
CA GLU A 244 13.14 -39.64 0.85
C GLU A 244 12.99 -38.59 1.96
N ILE A 245 12.58 -37.34 1.58
CA ILE A 245 12.34 -36.26 2.54
C ILE A 245 11.18 -36.65 3.48
N LEU A 246 10.09 -37.18 2.94
CA LEU A 246 8.93 -37.59 3.73
C LEU A 246 9.26 -38.71 4.71
N ASP A 247 9.97 -39.76 4.29
CA ASP A 247 10.39 -40.89 5.12
C ASP A 247 11.28 -40.43 6.29
N ARG A 248 12.23 -39.53 6.01
CA ARG A 248 13.09 -38.93 7.05
C ARG A 248 12.27 -38.17 8.11
N ILE A 249 11.35 -37.30 7.69
CA ILE A 249 10.54 -36.51 8.61
C ILE A 249 9.55 -37.39 9.38
N GLU A 250 9.02 -38.47 8.77
CA GLU A 250 8.21 -39.45 9.48
C GLU A 250 8.98 -40.15 10.60
N ALA A 251 10.21 -40.51 10.37
CA ALA A 251 11.06 -41.08 11.40
C ALA A 251 11.29 -40.09 12.56
N GLU A 252 11.56 -38.80 12.23
CA GLU A 252 11.74 -37.74 13.25
C GLU A 252 10.45 -37.51 14.04
N THR A 253 9.30 -37.42 13.39
CA THR A 253 8.01 -37.22 14.09
C THR A 253 7.62 -38.43 14.94
N SER A 254 7.94 -39.63 14.51
CA SER A 254 7.74 -40.86 15.29
C SER A 254 8.60 -40.86 16.56
N ARG A 255 9.84 -40.35 16.47
CA ARG A 255 10.71 -40.17 17.61
C ARG A 255 10.15 -39.14 18.61
N ILE A 256 9.67 -37.99 18.14
CA ILE A 256 9.02 -36.98 19.00
C ILE A 256 7.79 -37.58 19.69
N GLN A 257 7.02 -38.43 19.02
CA GLN A 257 5.91 -39.14 19.64
C GLN A 257 6.36 -40.10 20.74
N GLN A 258 7.46 -40.85 20.54
CA GLN A 258 8.03 -41.73 21.58
C GLN A 258 8.52 -40.91 22.78
N GLU A 259 9.23 -39.79 22.54
CA GLU A 259 9.70 -38.91 23.61
C GLU A 259 8.54 -38.32 24.42
N PHE A 260 7.39 -38.05 23.79
CA PHE A 260 6.15 -37.67 24.48
C PHE A 260 5.55 -38.80 25.29
N ASP A 261 5.49 -40.03 24.72
CA ASP A 261 4.98 -41.21 25.41
C ASP A 261 5.85 -41.59 26.64
N ASP A 262 7.16 -41.30 26.57
CA ASP A 262 8.13 -41.44 27.65
C ASP A 262 8.04 -40.30 28.70
N GLY A 263 7.22 -39.27 28.46
CA GLY A 263 6.94 -38.17 29.39
C GLY A 263 7.94 -37.02 29.36
N TRP A 264 8.79 -36.91 28.31
CA TRP A 264 9.80 -35.84 28.18
C TRP A 264 9.20 -34.51 27.74
N HIS A 265 8.07 -34.52 27.05
CA HIS A 265 7.42 -33.34 26.48
C HIS A 265 5.99 -33.20 26.95
N THR A 266 5.51 -31.96 27.01
CA THR A 266 4.08 -31.66 27.21
C THR A 266 3.32 -31.83 25.88
N ALA A 267 1.99 -31.98 25.94
CA ALA A 267 1.16 -32.10 24.74
C ALA A 267 1.27 -30.87 23.81
N GLU A 268 1.43 -29.67 24.38
CA GLU A 268 1.61 -28.44 23.62
C GLU A 268 2.97 -28.40 22.92
N GLU A 269 4.03 -28.79 23.60
CA GLU A 269 5.40 -28.88 23.03
C GLU A 269 5.48 -29.92 21.92
N ARG A 270 4.92 -31.10 22.12
CA ARG A 270 4.82 -32.12 21.10
C ARG A 270 4.11 -31.60 19.86
N HIS A 271 2.92 -31.00 20.05
CA HIS A 271 2.14 -30.41 18.93
C HIS A 271 2.95 -29.38 18.15
N LYS A 272 3.67 -28.50 18.86
CA LYS A 272 4.52 -27.50 18.24
C LYS A 272 5.67 -28.13 17.45
N GLN A 273 6.42 -29.06 18.06
CA GLN A 273 7.55 -29.72 17.42
C GLN A 273 7.13 -30.49 16.17
N VAL A 274 6.02 -31.24 16.22
CA VAL A 274 5.49 -31.99 15.07
C VAL A 274 5.06 -31.02 13.95
N THR A 275 4.39 -29.93 14.31
CA THR A 275 3.97 -28.91 13.34
C THR A 275 5.16 -28.24 12.67
N ASP A 276 6.19 -27.87 13.45
CA ASP A 276 7.41 -27.25 12.94
C ASP A 276 8.16 -28.19 11.97
N LYS A 277 8.24 -29.49 12.29
CA LYS A 277 8.86 -30.50 11.42
C LYS A 277 8.11 -30.68 10.10
N TRP A 278 6.79 -30.71 10.11
CA TRP A 278 6.00 -30.80 8.88
C TRP A 278 6.03 -29.50 8.05
N ASN A 279 6.17 -28.35 8.68
CA ASN A 279 6.42 -27.10 7.96
C ASN A 279 7.78 -27.14 7.27
N GLN A 280 8.83 -27.59 7.98
CA GLN A 280 10.16 -27.79 7.42
C GLN A 280 10.12 -28.75 6.22
N ALA A 281 9.43 -29.90 6.35
CA ALA A 281 9.25 -30.84 5.24
C ALA A 281 8.59 -30.18 4.02
N THR A 282 7.57 -29.37 4.27
CA THR A 282 6.84 -28.67 3.22
C THR A 282 7.73 -27.67 2.46
N GLU A 283 8.62 -26.98 3.17
CA GLU A 283 9.60 -26.06 2.57
C GLU A 283 10.68 -26.82 1.79
N GLU A 284 11.26 -27.89 2.35
CA GLU A 284 12.28 -28.70 1.69
C GLU A 284 11.77 -29.35 0.40
N VAL A 285 10.54 -29.91 0.42
CA VAL A 285 9.89 -30.45 -0.79
C VAL A 285 9.61 -29.34 -1.80
N GLY A 286 9.28 -28.14 -1.30
CA GLY A 286 9.09 -26.96 -2.15
C GLY A 286 10.37 -26.55 -2.86
N GLN A 287 11.49 -26.52 -2.17
CA GLN A 287 12.78 -26.18 -2.74
C GLN A 287 13.25 -27.24 -3.74
N ALA A 288 13.18 -28.53 -3.38
CA ALA A 288 13.51 -29.63 -4.28
C ALA A 288 12.68 -29.60 -5.58
N MET A 289 11.40 -29.22 -5.48
CA MET A 289 10.54 -29.03 -6.65
C MET A 289 11.02 -27.85 -7.53
N GLU A 290 11.38 -26.71 -6.93
CA GLU A 290 11.85 -25.53 -7.65
C GLU A 290 13.16 -25.84 -8.40
N ASP A 291 14.10 -26.50 -7.76
CA ASP A 291 15.39 -26.89 -8.34
C ASP A 291 15.24 -27.89 -9.49
N ASN A 292 14.22 -28.76 -9.44
CA ASN A 292 13.93 -29.73 -10.48
C ASN A 292 13.22 -29.17 -11.72
N LEU A 293 12.62 -27.98 -11.61
CA LEU A 293 11.93 -27.34 -12.72
C LEU A 293 12.92 -26.68 -13.69
N ARG A 294 12.81 -27.03 -14.99
CA ARG A 294 13.62 -26.39 -16.04
C ARG A 294 13.20 -24.91 -16.19
N GLN A 295 14.16 -24.03 -16.42
CA GLN A 295 13.93 -22.58 -16.55
C GLN A 295 12.95 -22.21 -17.68
N LEU A 296 12.93 -22.95 -18.79
CA LEU A 296 11.96 -22.76 -19.90
C LEU A 296 10.68 -23.60 -19.75
N ASN A 297 10.43 -24.17 -18.56
CA ASN A 297 9.14 -24.79 -18.28
C ASN A 297 8.05 -23.69 -18.22
N PRO A 298 6.93 -23.83 -18.95
CA PRO A 298 5.86 -22.81 -18.95
C PRO A 298 5.38 -22.41 -17.57
N ILE A 299 5.22 -23.35 -16.65
CA ILE A 299 4.76 -23.09 -15.28
C ILE A 299 5.82 -22.33 -14.48
N PHE A 300 7.10 -22.71 -14.63
CA PHE A 300 8.21 -22.00 -14.01
C PHE A 300 8.28 -20.56 -14.53
N MET A 301 8.20 -20.35 -15.85
CA MET A 301 8.23 -19.01 -16.44
C MET A 301 7.06 -18.13 -15.93
N MET A 302 5.83 -18.69 -15.83
CA MET A 302 4.68 -17.95 -15.30
C MET A 302 4.87 -17.47 -13.86
N ALA A 303 5.43 -18.34 -13.01
CA ALA A 303 5.65 -17.99 -11.60
C ALA A 303 6.87 -17.10 -11.38
N ASN A 304 8.00 -17.42 -12.04
CA ASN A 304 9.27 -16.69 -11.89
C ASN A 304 9.21 -15.28 -12.48
N SER A 305 8.50 -15.08 -13.60
CA SER A 305 8.25 -13.75 -14.16
C SER A 305 7.31 -12.91 -13.30
N GLY A 306 6.53 -13.51 -12.41
CA GLY A 306 5.46 -12.85 -11.67
C GLY A 306 4.21 -12.55 -12.50
N ALA A 307 4.09 -13.15 -13.70
CA ALA A 307 2.92 -12.99 -14.57
C ALA A 307 1.66 -13.58 -13.93
N ARG A 308 1.75 -14.83 -13.49
CA ARG A 308 0.63 -15.52 -12.82
C ARG A 308 1.12 -16.68 -11.94
N GLY A 309 0.48 -16.83 -10.79
CA GLY A 309 0.79 -17.90 -9.86
C GLY A 309 1.99 -17.60 -8.94
N SER A 310 2.27 -18.53 -8.04
CA SER A 310 3.40 -18.47 -7.12
C SER A 310 3.97 -19.87 -6.92
N PHE A 311 5.23 -19.99 -6.52
CA PHE A 311 5.85 -21.28 -6.19
C PHE A 311 5.10 -22.03 -5.08
N LYS A 312 4.46 -21.32 -4.14
CA LYS A 312 3.58 -21.92 -3.13
C LYS A 312 2.36 -22.65 -3.74
N GLN A 313 1.81 -22.13 -4.84
CA GLN A 313 0.70 -22.78 -5.56
C GLN A 313 1.21 -23.99 -6.38
N ILE A 314 2.36 -23.84 -7.03
CA ILE A 314 2.99 -24.96 -7.79
C ILE A 314 3.36 -26.10 -6.84
N ARG A 315 3.84 -25.80 -5.63
CA ARG A 315 4.13 -26.81 -4.59
C ARG A 315 2.90 -27.66 -4.25
N GLN A 316 1.71 -27.07 -4.21
CA GLN A 316 0.47 -27.84 -3.98
C GLN A 316 0.12 -28.76 -5.16
N LEU A 317 0.57 -28.41 -6.39
CA LEU A 317 0.34 -29.22 -7.58
C LEU A 317 1.36 -30.38 -7.70
N ALA A 318 2.64 -30.12 -7.49
CA ALA A 318 3.75 -31.06 -7.74
C ALA A 318 4.45 -31.57 -6.47
N GLY A 319 4.47 -30.82 -5.40
CA GLY A 319 5.15 -31.15 -4.14
C GLY A 319 4.21 -31.86 -3.15
N MET A 320 3.86 -31.15 -2.09
CA MET A 320 2.88 -31.58 -1.09
C MET A 320 1.98 -30.42 -0.67
N ARG A 321 0.78 -30.75 -0.22
CA ARG A 321 -0.16 -29.71 0.24
C ARG A 321 0.16 -29.21 1.64
N GLY A 322 0.68 -30.06 2.52
CA GLY A 322 1.13 -29.71 3.86
C GLY A 322 0.03 -29.73 4.91
N LEU A 323 0.21 -28.98 6.00
CA LEU A 323 -0.69 -28.92 7.13
C LEU A 323 -1.96 -28.11 6.81
N MET A 324 -3.10 -28.56 7.38
CA MET A 324 -4.40 -27.91 7.23
C MET A 324 -4.97 -27.52 8.60
N ALA A 325 -5.76 -26.45 8.60
CA ALA A 325 -6.49 -26.02 9.80
C ALA A 325 -7.89 -26.62 9.85
N ASN A 326 -8.36 -26.94 11.05
CA ASN A 326 -9.73 -27.31 11.30
C ASN A 326 -10.69 -26.07 11.23
N PRO A 327 -12.01 -26.22 11.33
CA PRO A 327 -12.94 -25.09 11.31
C PRO A 327 -12.74 -24.07 12.43
N LYS A 328 -12.15 -24.49 13.56
CA LYS A 328 -11.83 -23.61 14.70
C LYS A 328 -10.55 -22.77 14.44
N GLY A 329 -9.73 -23.16 13.47
CA GLY A 329 -8.46 -22.50 13.16
C GLY A 329 -7.23 -23.19 13.74
N GLU A 330 -7.39 -24.29 14.48
CA GLU A 330 -6.28 -25.06 15.02
C GLU A 330 -5.67 -25.93 13.92
N ILE A 331 -4.34 -26.06 13.91
CA ILE A 331 -3.61 -26.86 12.91
C ILE A 331 -3.80 -28.34 13.21
N ILE A 332 -4.19 -29.11 12.20
CA ILE A 332 -4.29 -30.57 12.29
C ILE A 332 -2.88 -31.14 12.15
N GLU A 333 -2.41 -31.92 13.11
CA GLU A 333 -1.06 -32.50 13.15
C GLU A 333 -0.75 -33.44 11.97
N ARG A 334 -1.77 -33.99 11.33
CA ARG A 334 -1.62 -34.88 10.19
C ARG A 334 -1.54 -34.06 8.89
N PRO A 335 -0.37 -34.01 8.22
CA PRO A 335 -0.23 -33.28 6.97
C PRO A 335 -0.87 -34.04 5.81
N ILE A 336 -1.21 -33.30 4.75
CA ILE A 336 -1.56 -33.88 3.46
C ILE A 336 -0.25 -34.03 2.67
N LYS A 337 0.23 -35.28 2.54
CA LYS A 337 1.48 -35.61 1.84
C LYS A 337 1.30 -35.62 0.32
N SER A 338 0.09 -35.93 -0.14
CA SER A 338 -0.27 -35.99 -1.54
C SER A 338 -0.31 -34.60 -2.17
N ASN A 339 -0.10 -34.53 -3.47
CA ASN A 339 -0.32 -33.34 -4.29
C ASN A 339 -1.55 -33.52 -5.19
N PHE A 340 -1.94 -32.47 -5.90
CA PHE A 340 -3.12 -32.53 -6.77
C PHE A 340 -2.93 -33.41 -8.01
N ILE A 341 -1.70 -33.63 -8.48
CA ILE A 341 -1.42 -34.49 -9.64
C ILE A 341 -1.53 -35.96 -9.27
N GLU A 342 -1.02 -36.35 -8.10
CA GLU A 342 -1.15 -37.70 -7.56
C GLU A 342 -2.59 -38.03 -7.18
N GLY A 343 -3.37 -36.98 -6.80
CA GLY A 343 -4.70 -37.10 -6.28
C GLY A 343 -4.73 -37.20 -4.76
N LEU A 344 -5.77 -36.63 -4.15
CA LEU A 344 -5.99 -36.69 -2.71
C LEU A 344 -6.87 -37.89 -2.34
N SER A 345 -6.59 -38.50 -1.21
CA SER A 345 -7.51 -39.47 -0.61
C SER A 345 -8.81 -38.78 -0.16
N VAL A 346 -9.90 -39.55 0.02
CA VAL A 346 -11.20 -39.00 0.44
C VAL A 346 -11.09 -38.23 1.76
N GLY A 347 -10.30 -38.73 2.72
CA GLY A 347 -10.10 -38.08 4.00
C GLY A 347 -9.30 -36.78 3.88
N GLU A 348 -8.25 -36.75 3.08
CA GLU A 348 -7.43 -35.55 2.82
C GLU A 348 -8.22 -34.49 2.08
N TYR A 349 -9.05 -34.88 1.11
CA TYR A 349 -9.95 -33.96 0.42
C TYR A 349 -10.94 -33.33 1.40
N PHE A 350 -11.57 -34.13 2.27
CA PHE A 350 -12.51 -33.65 3.27
C PHE A 350 -11.86 -32.63 4.23
N ILE A 351 -10.68 -32.93 4.77
CA ILE A 351 -9.92 -32.02 5.64
C ILE A 351 -9.63 -30.70 4.90
N SER A 352 -9.27 -30.75 3.64
CA SER A 352 -8.95 -29.55 2.87
C SER A 352 -10.16 -28.66 2.56
N THR A 353 -11.40 -29.20 2.59
CA THR A 353 -12.61 -28.39 2.35
C THR A 353 -12.90 -27.39 3.46
N HIS A 354 -12.45 -27.65 4.69
CA HIS A 354 -12.66 -26.75 5.82
C HIS A 354 -12.05 -25.36 5.59
N GLY A 355 -10.77 -25.34 5.17
CA GLY A 355 -10.07 -24.09 4.86
C GLY A 355 -10.70 -23.35 3.67
N ALA A 356 -11.03 -24.07 2.61
CA ALA A 356 -11.65 -23.47 1.42
C ALA A 356 -13.03 -22.85 1.73
N ARG A 357 -13.90 -23.56 2.45
CA ARG A 357 -15.24 -23.04 2.83
C ARG A 357 -15.12 -21.82 3.74
N LYS A 358 -14.24 -21.89 4.75
CA LYS A 358 -13.98 -20.75 5.63
C LYS A 358 -13.49 -19.55 4.81
N GLY A 359 -12.57 -19.76 3.85
CA GLY A 359 -12.07 -18.73 2.95
C GLY A 359 -13.17 -18.02 2.17
N LEU A 360 -14.04 -18.78 1.52
CA LEU A 360 -15.15 -18.23 0.75
C LEU A 360 -16.13 -17.43 1.62
N ALA A 361 -16.51 -17.98 2.80
CA ALA A 361 -17.42 -17.31 3.71
C ALA A 361 -16.83 -16.00 4.27
N ASP A 362 -15.58 -16.03 4.71
CA ASP A 362 -14.92 -14.85 5.26
C ASP A 362 -14.72 -13.76 4.20
N THR A 363 -14.38 -14.11 2.97
CA THR A 363 -14.26 -13.15 1.87
C THR A 363 -15.59 -12.44 1.62
N ALA A 364 -16.70 -13.19 1.53
CA ALA A 364 -18.02 -12.61 1.29
C ALA A 364 -18.47 -11.65 2.41
N LEU A 365 -18.27 -12.04 3.68
CA LEU A 365 -18.67 -11.22 4.83
C LEU A 365 -17.79 -9.97 5.01
N ARG A 366 -16.48 -10.13 4.89
CA ARG A 366 -15.53 -9.04 5.15
C ARG A 366 -15.47 -7.98 4.05
N THR A 367 -15.90 -8.29 2.83
CA THR A 367 -16.03 -7.27 1.77
C THR A 367 -16.98 -6.14 2.22
N ALA A 368 -18.08 -6.48 2.90
CA ALA A 368 -18.99 -5.49 3.47
C ALA A 368 -18.31 -4.66 4.58
N ASP A 369 -17.52 -5.29 5.45
CA ASP A 369 -16.80 -4.60 6.52
C ASP A 369 -15.77 -3.62 5.99
N SER A 370 -15.03 -4.00 4.93
CA SER A 370 -14.10 -3.12 4.24
C SER A 370 -14.80 -1.90 3.62
N GLY A 371 -15.92 -2.11 2.94
CA GLY A 371 -16.73 -1.03 2.38
C GLY A 371 -17.27 -0.08 3.46
N TYR A 372 -17.71 -0.61 4.59
CA TYR A 372 -18.17 0.19 5.72
C TYR A 372 -17.04 0.97 6.39
N LEU A 373 -15.84 0.38 6.53
CA LEU A 373 -14.66 1.11 7.01
C LEU A 373 -14.31 2.27 6.08
N THR A 374 -14.24 2.02 4.77
CA THR A 374 -13.94 3.05 3.77
C THR A 374 -14.92 4.22 3.86
N ARG A 375 -16.22 3.94 3.95
CA ARG A 375 -17.24 4.98 4.13
C ARG A 375 -16.98 5.83 5.36
N ARG A 376 -16.68 5.22 6.51
CA ARG A 376 -16.39 5.96 7.76
C ARG A 376 -15.12 6.82 7.65
N LEU A 377 -14.08 6.30 6.99
CA LEU A 377 -12.84 7.04 6.73
C LEU A 377 -13.10 8.27 5.84
N VAL A 378 -13.89 8.11 4.77
CA VAL A 378 -14.28 9.23 3.90
C VAL A 378 -15.06 10.28 4.69
N ASP A 379 -16.03 9.88 5.51
CA ASP A 379 -16.86 10.79 6.30
C ASP A 379 -16.05 11.62 7.32
N VAL A 380 -15.00 11.05 7.91
CA VAL A 380 -14.14 11.78 8.87
C VAL A 380 -13.15 12.71 8.18
N ALA A 381 -12.68 12.35 6.98
CA ALA A 381 -11.58 13.04 6.31
C ALA A 381 -11.99 13.99 5.19
N GLN A 382 -13.25 13.98 4.73
CA GLN A 382 -13.72 14.77 3.59
C GLN A 382 -13.43 16.28 3.67
N ASP A 383 -13.37 16.82 4.89
CA ASP A 383 -13.12 18.26 5.12
C ASP A 383 -11.64 18.64 4.95
N VAL A 384 -10.74 17.66 4.82
CA VAL A 384 -9.31 17.91 4.73
C VAL A 384 -8.92 18.22 3.29
N ILE A 385 -8.82 19.50 2.99
CA ILE A 385 -8.44 20.06 1.69
C ILE A 385 -7.19 20.89 1.87
N VAL A 386 -6.34 20.96 0.84
CA VAL A 386 -5.18 21.87 0.84
C VAL A 386 -5.67 23.30 0.60
N ARG A 387 -5.50 24.19 1.60
CA ARG A 387 -6.09 25.54 1.56
C ARG A 387 -5.10 26.68 1.46
N GLN A 388 -3.86 26.46 1.85
CA GLN A 388 -2.82 27.49 1.89
C GLN A 388 -1.46 26.91 1.53
N ASP A 389 -0.54 27.77 1.12
CA ASP A 389 0.81 27.35 0.71
C ASP A 389 1.65 26.94 1.92
N ASP A 390 1.84 27.82 2.91
CA ASP A 390 2.62 27.52 4.12
C ASP A 390 1.92 28.03 5.39
N CYS A 391 1.77 27.17 6.40
CA CYS A 391 1.27 27.53 7.72
C CYS A 391 2.34 28.15 8.64
N LYS A 392 3.62 28.17 8.20
CA LYS A 392 4.79 28.73 8.91
C LYS A 392 5.05 28.08 10.28
N THR A 393 4.56 26.88 10.50
CA THR A 393 4.78 26.14 11.76
C THR A 393 6.28 25.95 12.04
N LYS A 394 6.62 25.92 13.32
CA LYS A 394 7.97 25.55 13.82
C LYS A 394 8.02 24.10 14.30
N ASP A 395 6.84 23.48 14.48
CA ASP A 395 6.71 22.11 14.95
C ASP A 395 7.01 21.14 13.82
N PHE A 396 7.62 20.02 14.16
CA PHE A 396 8.07 19.00 13.21
C PHE A 396 7.93 17.60 13.82
N ILE A 397 8.14 16.60 13.01
CA ILE A 397 8.27 15.19 13.42
C ILE A 397 9.66 14.72 13.05
N GLU A 398 10.25 13.92 13.92
CA GLU A 398 11.47 13.20 13.63
C GLU A 398 11.12 11.85 13.02
N MET A 399 11.58 11.59 11.82
CA MET A 399 11.41 10.32 11.13
C MET A 399 12.74 9.60 11.01
N PRO A 400 12.79 8.28 11.29
CA PRO A 400 14.01 7.51 11.14
C PRO A 400 14.42 7.43 9.66
N LEU A 401 15.72 7.49 9.38
CA LEU A 401 16.29 7.35 8.04
C LEU A 401 16.16 5.91 7.52
N TYR A 402 16.23 4.94 8.41
CA TYR A 402 16.08 3.52 8.12
C TYR A 402 14.83 2.98 8.81
N ASP A 403 14.17 2.02 8.19
CA ASP A 403 13.04 1.31 8.78
C ASP A 403 13.50 0.23 9.77
N VAL A 404 12.54 -0.52 10.34
CA VAL A 404 12.81 -1.60 11.31
C VAL A 404 13.61 -2.76 10.68
N ALA A 405 13.52 -2.93 9.36
CA ALA A 405 14.25 -3.95 8.61
C ALA A 405 15.69 -3.50 8.25
N GLY A 406 16.04 -2.23 8.52
CA GLY A 406 17.33 -1.64 8.18
C GLY A 406 17.39 -1.14 6.74
N GLU A 407 16.25 -1.09 6.03
CA GLU A 407 16.15 -0.52 4.70
C GLU A 407 15.89 0.99 4.74
N PRO A 408 16.29 1.76 3.71
CA PRO A 408 15.98 3.19 3.65
C PRO A 408 14.48 3.47 3.70
N ASN A 409 14.08 4.40 4.58
CA ASN A 409 12.69 4.74 4.77
C ASN A 409 12.11 5.50 3.56
N LYS A 410 11.33 4.82 2.75
CA LYS A 410 10.68 5.37 1.54
C LYS A 410 9.74 6.54 1.85
N ASN A 411 9.14 6.59 3.05
CA ASN A 411 8.18 7.63 3.46
C ASN A 411 8.82 9.01 3.72
N LEU A 412 10.16 9.11 3.73
CA LEU A 412 10.88 10.39 3.75
C LEU A 412 10.80 11.10 2.39
N ARG A 413 10.71 10.34 1.30
CA ARG A 413 10.61 10.90 -0.05
C ARG A 413 9.32 11.72 -0.21
N GLY A 414 9.44 12.87 -0.87
CA GLY A 414 8.30 13.75 -1.11
C GLY A 414 7.82 14.54 0.12
N ARG A 415 8.58 14.54 1.22
CA ARG A 415 8.37 15.43 2.37
C ARG A 415 9.31 16.62 2.31
N LEU A 416 8.99 17.69 3.03
CA LEU A 416 9.83 18.87 3.16
C LEU A 416 10.56 18.84 4.51
N ALA A 417 11.85 19.18 4.49
CA ALA A 417 12.64 19.34 5.70
C ALA A 417 12.09 20.47 6.57
N ALA A 418 11.89 20.22 7.86
CA ALA A 418 11.35 21.23 8.78
C ALA A 418 12.44 22.22 9.28
N LYS A 419 13.67 21.72 9.38
CA LYS A 419 14.85 22.48 9.83
C LYS A 419 16.01 22.21 8.90
N LYS A 420 17.04 23.07 9.01
CA LYS A 420 18.34 22.80 8.42
C LYS A 420 18.93 21.53 9.04
N PHE A 421 19.36 20.59 8.19
CA PHE A 421 20.00 19.36 8.60
C PHE A 421 21.40 19.29 8.02
N ALA A 422 22.40 19.04 8.88
CA ALA A 422 23.80 19.04 8.51
C ALA A 422 24.52 17.87 9.17
N THR A 423 25.59 17.39 8.52
CA THR A 423 26.47 16.37 9.10
C THR A 423 27.19 16.91 10.33
N ALA A 424 27.72 16.01 11.17
CA ALA A 424 28.55 16.36 12.32
C ALA A 424 29.79 17.20 11.94
N ARG A 425 30.24 17.15 10.67
CA ARG A 425 31.34 17.94 10.11
C ARG A 425 30.91 19.31 9.56
N GLY A 426 29.61 19.68 9.70
CA GLY A 426 29.09 20.98 9.26
C GLY A 426 28.67 21.06 7.78
N ARG A 427 28.76 19.97 6.99
CA ARG A 427 28.21 19.95 5.62
C ARG A 427 26.69 20.00 5.69
N GLU A 428 26.10 21.01 5.07
CA GLU A 428 24.65 21.14 4.96
C GLU A 428 24.13 20.14 3.93
N LEU A 429 23.22 19.27 4.35
CA LEU A 429 22.58 18.28 3.49
C LEU A 429 21.16 18.72 3.08
N LEU A 430 20.41 19.33 4.01
CA LEU A 430 19.07 19.83 3.74
C LEU A 430 18.87 21.24 4.27
N LYS A 431 18.22 22.09 3.49
CA LYS A 431 17.73 23.41 3.90
C LYS A 431 16.31 23.32 4.45
N ARG A 432 15.92 24.29 5.24
CA ARG A 432 14.52 24.40 5.69
C ARG A 432 13.58 24.56 4.48
N ASN A 433 12.47 23.80 4.47
CA ASN A 433 11.48 23.73 3.38
C ASN A 433 12.05 23.18 2.05
N GLN A 434 13.21 22.55 2.07
CA GLN A 434 13.70 21.81 0.91
C GLN A 434 12.92 20.50 0.78
N LEU A 435 12.55 20.16 -0.44
CA LEU A 435 11.92 18.89 -0.78
C LEU A 435 12.97 17.77 -0.71
N ILE A 436 12.64 16.66 -0.10
CA ILE A 436 13.48 15.45 -0.08
C ILE A 436 13.09 14.62 -1.31
N THR A 437 13.89 14.73 -2.36
CA THR A 437 13.76 13.90 -3.57
C THR A 437 14.56 12.60 -3.41
N LYS A 438 14.62 11.79 -4.45
CA LYS A 438 15.43 10.56 -4.48
C LYS A 438 16.94 10.88 -4.37
N ALA A 439 17.38 11.99 -4.97
CA ALA A 439 18.76 12.43 -4.93
C ALA A 439 19.21 12.87 -3.53
N GLU A 440 18.41 13.74 -2.87
CA GLU A 440 18.69 14.15 -1.48
C GLU A 440 18.61 12.95 -0.52
N LEU A 441 17.68 12.03 -0.74
CA LEU A 441 17.60 10.81 0.09
C LEU A 441 18.85 9.94 -0.09
N ALA A 442 19.36 9.78 -1.32
CA ALA A 442 20.60 9.05 -1.58
C ALA A 442 21.81 9.71 -0.91
N GLU A 443 21.93 11.06 -0.98
CA GLU A 443 22.98 11.80 -0.25
C GLU A 443 22.89 11.60 1.28
N LEU A 444 21.68 11.55 1.83
CA LEU A 444 21.48 11.30 3.25
C LEU A 444 21.90 9.89 3.65
N ILE A 445 21.58 8.89 2.84
CA ILE A 445 21.97 7.48 3.06
C ILE A 445 23.49 7.36 3.02
N GLU A 446 24.16 7.94 2.00
CA GLU A 446 25.62 7.93 1.88
C GLU A 446 26.31 8.63 3.07
N ALA A 447 25.78 9.79 3.51
CA ALA A 447 26.36 10.55 4.61
C ALA A 447 26.21 9.87 5.99
N TYR A 448 25.21 9.00 6.15
CA TYR A 448 24.86 8.32 7.41
C TYR A 448 24.85 6.81 7.28
N GLU A 449 25.59 6.25 6.33
CA GLU A 449 25.72 4.79 6.16
C GLU A 449 26.16 4.12 7.47
N GLY A 450 25.45 3.06 7.87
CA GLY A 450 25.70 2.31 9.11
C GLY A 450 25.19 2.97 10.41
N LYS A 451 24.52 4.14 10.37
CA LYS A 451 23.93 4.79 11.53
C LYS A 451 22.41 4.66 11.53
N THR A 452 21.91 3.53 12.01
CA THR A 452 20.49 3.17 12.01
C THR A 452 19.61 4.08 12.88
N GLU A 453 20.16 4.75 13.89
CA GLU A 453 19.43 5.64 14.81
C GLU A 453 19.24 7.07 14.30
N THR A 454 19.70 7.39 13.09
CA THR A 454 19.59 8.75 12.55
C THR A 454 18.15 9.11 12.25
N THR A 455 17.68 10.24 12.83
CA THR A 455 16.35 10.81 12.57
C THR A 455 16.45 12.12 11.80
N ILE A 456 15.49 12.38 10.92
CA ILE A 456 15.43 13.58 10.08
C ILE A 456 14.18 14.37 10.47
N PRO A 457 14.33 15.69 10.80
CA PRO A 457 13.22 16.56 11.12
C PRO A 457 12.44 16.94 9.86
N VAL A 458 11.22 16.41 9.70
CA VAL A 458 10.37 16.65 8.54
C VAL A 458 9.06 17.34 8.91
N ARG A 459 8.49 18.04 7.94
CA ARG A 459 7.13 18.59 8.06
C ARG A 459 6.10 17.47 7.87
N SER A 460 5.03 17.55 8.65
CA SER A 460 3.95 16.55 8.62
C SER A 460 2.58 17.21 8.77
N ALA A 461 1.56 16.51 8.30
CA ALA A 461 0.16 16.88 8.49
C ALA A 461 -0.22 17.00 9.98
N PHE A 462 0.39 16.22 10.88
CA PHE A 462 0.14 16.26 12.33
C PHE A 462 0.43 17.62 12.97
N LYS A 463 1.51 18.26 12.55
CA LYS A 463 1.98 19.54 13.13
C LYS A 463 1.53 20.75 12.31
N CYS A 464 0.67 20.55 11.32
CA CYS A 464 0.14 21.65 10.51
C CYS A 464 -0.81 22.52 11.33
N GLU A 465 -0.53 23.83 11.38
CA GLU A 465 -1.32 24.84 12.09
C GLU A 465 -2.45 25.46 11.23
N SER A 466 -2.73 24.91 10.05
CA SER A 466 -3.88 25.32 9.25
C SER A 466 -5.17 25.09 10.03
N GLU A 467 -6.01 26.13 10.13
CA GLU A 467 -7.30 26.07 10.85
C GLU A 467 -8.21 24.97 10.29
N ARG A 468 -8.25 24.87 8.96
CA ARG A 468 -9.05 23.88 8.24
C ARG A 468 -8.22 23.24 7.14
N GLY A 469 -8.24 21.92 7.07
CA GLY A 469 -7.44 21.21 6.10
C GLY A 469 -5.94 21.19 6.45
N VAL A 470 -5.10 21.18 5.45
CA VAL A 470 -3.63 21.16 5.55
C VAL A 470 -3.01 22.20 4.62
N CYS A 471 -1.76 22.59 4.86
CA CYS A 471 -1.01 23.43 3.94
C CYS A 471 -0.18 22.59 2.98
N ARG A 472 0.19 23.16 1.84
CA ARG A 472 0.98 22.54 0.78
C ARG A 472 2.31 21.99 1.27
N HIS A 473 3.04 22.78 2.06
CA HIS A 473 4.34 22.38 2.60
C HIS A 473 4.28 21.26 3.64
N CYS A 474 3.23 21.18 4.46
CA CYS A 474 3.09 20.10 5.45
C CYS A 474 2.64 18.77 4.83
N TYR A 475 1.93 18.82 3.72
CA TYR A 475 1.56 17.62 2.96
C TYR A 475 2.70 17.13 2.07
N GLY A 476 3.37 18.06 1.36
CA GLY A 476 4.45 17.75 0.44
C GLY A 476 3.98 17.30 -0.94
N VAL A 477 4.67 16.32 -1.52
CA VAL A 477 4.38 15.78 -2.86
C VAL A 477 3.10 14.94 -2.83
N ALA A 478 2.27 15.10 -3.85
CA ALA A 478 1.11 14.25 -4.09
C ALA A 478 1.56 12.95 -4.78
N PRO A 479 1.35 11.76 -4.20
CA PRO A 479 1.84 10.49 -4.76
C PRO A 479 1.36 10.23 -6.19
N ALA A 480 0.13 10.65 -6.51
CA ALA A 480 -0.48 10.43 -7.81
C ALA A 480 0.16 11.22 -8.97
N THR A 481 0.76 12.39 -8.69
CA THR A 481 1.33 13.27 -9.71
C THR A 481 2.85 13.34 -9.66
N GLY A 482 3.47 12.98 -8.51
CA GLY A 482 4.89 13.16 -8.27
C GLY A 482 5.32 14.61 -8.00
N TYR A 483 4.40 15.58 -8.10
CA TYR A 483 4.65 17.00 -7.85
C TYR A 483 4.09 17.46 -6.51
N LEU A 484 4.52 18.64 -6.09
CA LEU A 484 4.02 19.27 -4.87
C LEU A 484 2.51 19.51 -4.99
N VAL A 485 1.74 19.06 -3.99
CA VAL A 485 0.27 19.12 -3.97
C VAL A 485 -0.27 20.52 -4.30
N GLU A 486 -1.37 20.61 -5.00
CA GLU A 486 -2.00 21.89 -5.36
C GLU A 486 -2.99 22.38 -4.32
N ILE A 487 -3.19 23.71 -4.30
CA ILE A 487 -4.23 24.30 -3.45
C ILE A 487 -5.60 23.96 -4.03
N GLY A 488 -6.42 23.32 -3.22
CA GLY A 488 -7.74 22.82 -3.60
C GLY A 488 -7.84 21.30 -3.66
N ASP A 489 -6.74 20.57 -3.61
CA ASP A 489 -6.78 19.11 -3.61
C ASP A 489 -7.44 18.57 -2.35
N SER A 490 -8.38 17.63 -2.52
CA SER A 490 -9.08 16.97 -1.44
C SER A 490 -8.31 15.76 -0.91
N VAL A 491 -7.17 16.03 -0.26
CA VAL A 491 -6.25 15.00 0.23
C VAL A 491 -6.86 14.05 1.27
N GLY A 492 -7.90 14.50 1.98
CA GLY A 492 -8.61 13.67 2.95
C GLY A 492 -9.40 12.54 2.30
N THR A 493 -10.11 12.81 1.20
CA THR A 493 -10.82 11.78 0.43
C THR A 493 -9.86 10.80 -0.20
N ILE A 494 -8.74 11.29 -0.76
CA ILE A 494 -7.67 10.46 -1.31
C ILE A 494 -7.11 9.54 -0.22
N ALA A 495 -6.81 10.07 0.96
CA ALA A 495 -6.31 9.29 2.09
C ALA A 495 -7.28 8.18 2.50
N ALA A 496 -8.56 8.50 2.67
CA ALA A 496 -9.58 7.52 3.04
C ALA A 496 -9.73 6.41 2.01
N GLN A 497 -9.73 6.75 0.72
CA GLN A 497 -9.81 5.78 -0.38
C GLN A 497 -8.55 4.92 -0.49
N SER A 498 -7.36 5.51 -0.31
CA SER A 498 -6.08 4.79 -0.36
C SER A 498 -5.91 3.78 0.78
N ILE A 499 -6.52 4.04 1.94
CA ILE A 499 -6.56 3.11 3.07
C ILE A 499 -7.64 2.05 2.86
N GLY A 500 -8.78 2.42 2.30
CA GLY A 500 -9.95 1.56 2.16
C GLY A 500 -9.89 0.59 0.99
N GLU A 501 -9.32 1.00 -0.15
CA GLU A 501 -9.24 0.18 -1.35
C GLU A 501 -8.55 -1.17 -1.09
N PRO A 502 -7.34 -1.24 -0.50
CA PRO A 502 -6.69 -2.51 -0.23
C PRO A 502 -7.36 -3.31 0.89
N GLY A 503 -8.32 -2.73 1.63
CA GLY A 503 -9.05 -3.41 2.68
C GLY A 503 -9.77 -4.69 2.21
N THR A 504 -10.28 -4.70 0.98
CA THR A 504 -10.86 -5.89 0.36
C THR A 504 -9.82 -6.98 0.11
N GLN A 505 -8.58 -6.60 -0.23
CA GLN A 505 -7.46 -7.54 -0.41
C GLN A 505 -6.98 -8.11 0.94
N LEU A 506 -6.98 -7.30 2.01
CA LEU A 506 -6.69 -7.75 3.37
C LEU A 506 -7.63 -8.87 3.83
N THR A 507 -8.87 -8.87 3.35
CA THR A 507 -9.85 -9.91 3.68
C THR A 507 -9.53 -11.25 3.03
N MET A 508 -8.91 -11.26 1.85
CA MET A 508 -8.58 -12.49 1.11
C MET A 508 -7.33 -13.22 1.64
N ARG A 509 -6.38 -12.50 2.25
CA ARG A 509 -5.06 -13.05 2.61
C ARG A 509 -4.89 -13.51 4.05
N THR A 510 -5.84 -13.26 4.95
CA THR A 510 -5.75 -13.60 6.39
C THR A 510 -5.77 -15.11 6.71
N PHE A 511 -5.90 -15.97 5.70
CA PHE A 511 -6.01 -17.43 5.89
C PHE A 511 -4.68 -18.19 5.98
N HIS A 512 -3.56 -17.58 5.65
CA HIS A 512 -2.32 -18.34 5.41
C HIS A 512 -1.22 -18.17 6.48
N THR A 513 -1.44 -17.31 7.44
CA THR A 513 -0.56 -17.23 8.61
C THR A 513 -1.11 -18.16 9.69
N GLY A 514 -0.75 -19.45 9.60
CA GLY A 514 -0.83 -20.39 10.71
C GLY A 514 0.05 -19.88 11.85
N GLY A 515 -0.40 -18.87 12.55
CA GLY A 515 0.25 -18.33 13.72
C GLY A 515 -0.09 -19.19 14.92
N VAL A 516 0.90 -19.37 15.77
CA VAL A 516 0.87 -20.03 17.07
C VAL A 516 -0.47 -19.81 17.78
N ALA A 517 -1.19 -20.89 18.01
CA ALA A 517 -2.39 -20.89 18.84
C ALA A 517 -1.98 -20.44 20.26
N GLY A 518 -2.44 -19.30 20.71
CA GLY A 518 -2.18 -18.87 22.09
C GLY A 518 -2.48 -17.42 22.42
N GLN A 519 -2.70 -16.54 21.45
CA GLN A 519 -3.01 -15.15 21.77
C GLN A 519 -4.21 -14.63 20.98
N ASP A 520 -5.18 -14.10 21.72
CA ASP A 520 -6.39 -13.42 21.24
C ASP A 520 -6.07 -12.06 20.58
N ILE A 521 -4.99 -12.00 19.77
CA ILE A 521 -4.56 -10.79 19.07
C ILE A 521 -5.36 -10.69 17.79
N THR A 522 -6.22 -9.69 17.70
CA THR A 522 -6.95 -9.34 16.48
C THR A 522 -5.96 -8.98 15.37
N GLN A 523 -6.03 -9.66 14.23
CA GLN A 523 -5.14 -9.45 13.07
C GLN A 523 -5.94 -8.99 11.85
N GLY A 524 -5.26 -8.38 10.89
CA GLY A 524 -5.86 -7.95 9.63
C GLY A 524 -6.84 -6.78 9.78
N LEU A 525 -7.89 -6.76 8.95
CA LEU A 525 -8.88 -5.68 8.90
C LEU A 525 -9.57 -5.40 10.26
N PRO A 526 -9.95 -6.39 11.08
CA PRO A 526 -10.51 -6.12 12.41
C PRO A 526 -9.57 -5.31 13.31
N ARG A 527 -8.26 -5.51 13.22
CA ARG A 527 -7.27 -4.72 13.96
C ARG A 527 -7.21 -3.26 13.48
N VAL A 528 -7.25 -3.05 12.16
CA VAL A 528 -7.31 -1.69 11.58
C VAL A 528 -8.57 -0.96 12.06
N VAL A 529 -9.72 -1.64 12.07
CA VAL A 529 -10.99 -1.07 12.59
C VAL A 529 -10.87 -0.74 14.07
N GLU A 530 -10.27 -1.60 14.88
CA GLU A 530 -10.06 -1.40 16.31
C GLU A 530 -9.19 -0.16 16.58
N LEU A 531 -8.11 0.04 15.82
CA LEU A 531 -7.23 1.20 15.93
C LEU A 531 -7.93 2.50 15.54
N PHE A 532 -8.62 2.53 14.40
CA PHE A 532 -9.32 3.74 13.94
C PHE A 532 -10.57 4.08 14.77
N GLU A 533 -11.22 3.09 15.37
CA GLU A 533 -12.31 3.35 16.31
C GLU A 533 -11.84 3.61 17.74
N ALA A 534 -10.54 3.57 17.99
CA ALA A 534 -9.93 3.72 19.31
C ALA A 534 -10.62 2.83 20.36
N ARG A 535 -10.86 1.55 20.02
CA ARG A 535 -11.49 0.57 20.91
C ARG A 535 -10.46 -0.03 21.85
N LYS A 536 -10.92 -0.46 23.02
CA LYS A 536 -10.09 -1.24 23.93
C LYS A 536 -9.81 -2.61 23.31
N PRO A 537 -8.54 -2.99 23.12
CA PRO A 537 -8.19 -4.28 22.51
C PRO A 537 -8.54 -5.45 23.43
N LYS A 538 -8.83 -6.63 22.85
CA LYS A 538 -9.11 -7.84 23.62
C LYS A 538 -7.89 -8.31 24.39
N GLY A 539 -6.72 -8.35 23.75
CA GLY A 539 -5.41 -8.62 24.38
C GLY A 539 -4.74 -7.31 24.81
N LEU A 540 -5.23 -6.68 25.87
CA LEU A 540 -4.71 -5.41 26.36
C LEU A 540 -3.33 -5.57 26.98
N ALA A 541 -2.36 -4.78 26.52
CA ALA A 541 -1.10 -4.55 27.21
C ALA A 541 -1.21 -3.35 28.15
N GLN A 542 -0.73 -3.51 29.37
CA GLN A 542 -0.64 -2.42 30.34
C GLN A 542 0.70 -1.70 30.23
N MET A 543 0.68 -0.41 30.51
CA MET A 543 1.86 0.46 30.52
C MET A 543 2.14 0.96 31.92
N ALA A 544 3.40 1.19 32.22
CA ALA A 544 3.82 1.80 33.49
C ALA A 544 3.34 3.26 33.57
N GLU A 545 2.72 3.65 34.68
CA GLU A 545 2.26 5.02 34.93
C GLU A 545 3.34 5.89 35.57
N ILE A 546 4.30 5.26 36.27
CA ILE A 546 5.39 5.91 36.98
C ILE A 546 6.75 5.35 36.54
N ASP A 547 7.80 6.13 36.73
CA ASP A 547 9.19 5.67 36.58
C ASP A 547 9.60 4.94 37.85
N GLY A 548 10.29 3.81 37.72
CA GLY A 548 10.70 3.08 38.93
C GLY A 548 11.42 1.77 38.67
N THR A 549 11.56 0.97 39.73
CA THR A 549 12.13 -0.37 39.65
C THR A 549 11.03 -1.41 39.80
N ALA A 550 11.02 -2.40 38.89
CA ALA A 550 10.01 -3.45 38.90
C ALA A 550 10.34 -4.56 39.90
N THR A 551 9.34 -5.01 40.63
CA THR A 551 9.33 -6.26 41.40
C THR A 551 8.22 -7.15 40.83
N VAL A 552 8.60 -8.32 40.32
CA VAL A 552 7.65 -9.26 39.68
C VAL A 552 7.41 -10.42 40.64
N GLU A 553 6.16 -10.64 41.00
CA GLU A 553 5.71 -11.80 41.78
C GLU A 553 4.79 -12.66 40.88
N GLN A 554 5.18 -13.90 40.65
CA GLN A 554 4.40 -14.81 39.85
C GLN A 554 3.94 -16.00 40.73
N THR A 555 2.62 -16.14 40.82
CA THR A 555 1.97 -17.23 41.55
C THR A 555 1.17 -18.10 40.56
N GLU A 556 0.80 -19.32 40.97
CA GLU A 556 -0.01 -20.20 40.11
C GLU A 556 -1.35 -19.58 39.66
N LYS A 557 -1.87 -18.59 40.42
CA LYS A 557 -3.19 -17.97 40.18
C LYS A 557 -3.14 -16.60 39.52
N SER A 558 -2.02 -15.86 39.65
CA SER A 558 -1.87 -14.52 39.10
C SER A 558 -0.40 -14.15 38.96
N ALA A 559 -0.09 -13.22 38.06
CA ALA A 559 1.19 -12.54 38.01
C ALA A 559 0.96 -11.08 38.42
N SER A 560 1.81 -10.52 39.27
CA SER A 560 1.76 -9.11 39.70
C SER A 560 3.11 -8.44 39.44
N ILE A 561 3.06 -7.19 39.03
CA ILE A 561 4.23 -6.31 38.88
C ILE A 561 3.98 -5.10 39.79
N THR A 562 4.85 -4.90 40.77
CA THR A 562 4.88 -3.70 41.63
C THR A 562 6.02 -2.81 41.13
N ILE A 563 5.72 -1.57 40.77
CA ILE A 563 6.72 -0.58 40.35
C ILE A 563 6.86 0.41 41.51
N THR A 564 8.08 0.54 42.03
CA THR A 564 8.41 1.46 43.12
C THR A 564 9.24 2.61 42.58
N ASP A 565 8.73 3.84 42.71
CA ASP A 565 9.44 5.06 42.34
C ASP A 565 10.51 5.44 43.35
N ALA A 566 11.42 6.36 42.98
CA ALA A 566 12.44 6.94 43.86
C ALA A 566 11.85 7.70 45.10
N SER A 567 10.58 8.12 45.03
CA SER A 567 9.85 8.74 46.15
C SER A 567 9.18 7.73 47.08
N GLY A 568 9.19 6.44 46.76
CA GLY A 568 8.51 5.38 47.53
C GLY A 568 7.02 5.21 47.18
N GLU A 569 6.55 5.80 46.07
CA GLU A 569 5.21 5.56 45.56
C GLU A 569 5.18 4.22 44.83
N GLU A 570 4.19 3.38 45.14
CA GLU A 570 4.04 2.05 44.56
C GLU A 570 2.82 1.99 43.65
N SER A 571 3.00 1.39 42.49
CA SER A 571 1.91 1.08 41.54
C SER A 571 1.87 -0.43 41.28
N ASP A 572 0.73 -1.05 41.56
CA ASP A 572 0.52 -2.49 41.41
C ASP A 572 -0.28 -2.82 40.14
N TYR A 573 0.25 -3.74 39.36
CA TYR A 573 -0.39 -4.26 38.14
C TYR A 573 -0.60 -5.75 38.31
N THR A 574 -1.85 -6.20 38.14
CA THR A 574 -2.21 -7.63 38.25
C THR A 574 -2.61 -8.19 36.88
N PHE A 575 -2.05 -9.33 36.53
CA PHE A 575 -2.26 -10.02 35.28
C PHE A 575 -2.86 -11.41 35.50
N PRO A 576 -3.62 -11.93 34.49
CA PRO A 576 -4.06 -13.32 34.48
C PRO A 576 -2.85 -14.29 34.56
N PRO A 577 -3.05 -15.52 35.08
CA PRO A 577 -2.01 -16.54 35.05
C PRO A 577 -1.56 -16.85 33.63
N ARG A 578 -0.26 -17.12 33.44
CA ARG A 578 0.37 -17.38 32.11
C ARG A 578 0.45 -16.18 31.17
N THR A 579 0.22 -14.95 31.65
CA THR A 579 0.50 -13.76 30.84
C THR A 579 2.02 -13.64 30.66
N ARG A 580 2.44 -13.44 29.41
CA ARG A 580 3.87 -13.22 29.10
C ARG A 580 4.25 -11.80 29.48
N LEU A 581 5.08 -11.68 30.50
CA LEU A 581 5.63 -10.40 30.96
C LEU A 581 6.88 -10.05 30.18
N LEU A 582 7.05 -8.76 29.86
CA LEU A 582 8.22 -8.22 29.13
C LEU A 582 9.29 -7.67 30.09
N VAL A 583 9.01 -7.69 31.39
CA VAL A 583 9.82 -7.08 32.42
C VAL A 583 10.18 -8.11 33.46
N SER A 584 11.41 -8.06 33.98
CA SER A 584 11.94 -8.92 35.06
C SER A 584 12.13 -8.13 36.35
N THR A 585 12.20 -8.84 37.47
CA THR A 585 12.47 -8.21 38.78
C THR A 585 13.83 -7.52 38.76
N GLY A 586 13.85 -6.23 39.14
CA GLY A 586 15.05 -5.40 39.17
C GLY A 586 15.26 -4.52 37.96
N ASP A 587 14.43 -4.66 36.90
CA ASP A 587 14.51 -3.80 35.73
C ASP A 587 14.09 -2.37 36.08
N LYS A 588 14.79 -1.40 35.49
CA LYS A 588 14.39 0.00 35.53
C LYS A 588 13.35 0.26 34.45
N ILE A 589 12.18 0.68 34.88
CA ILE A 589 11.05 0.96 34.01
C ILE A 589 10.88 2.46 33.86
N GLU A 590 10.72 2.90 32.62
CA GLU A 590 10.36 4.27 32.27
C GLU A 590 8.83 4.40 32.14
N LYS A 591 8.31 5.57 32.50
CA LYS A 591 6.90 5.90 32.33
C LYS A 591 6.44 5.65 30.87
N GLY A 592 5.40 4.83 30.75
CA GLY A 592 4.86 4.44 29.46
C GLY A 592 5.51 3.18 28.86
N GLN A 593 6.46 2.54 29.53
CA GLN A 593 7.00 1.25 29.07
C GLN A 593 5.92 0.16 29.17
N GLN A 594 5.87 -0.71 28.17
CA GLN A 594 4.92 -1.83 28.11
C GLN A 594 5.35 -2.94 29.06
N LEU A 595 4.43 -3.43 29.90
CA LEU A 595 4.70 -4.42 30.94
C LEU A 595 4.48 -5.86 30.51
N ASN A 596 3.46 -6.10 29.66
CA ASN A 596 3.11 -7.41 29.15
C ASN A 596 2.93 -7.40 27.63
N GLU A 597 3.02 -8.55 27.02
CA GLU A 597 2.76 -8.71 25.59
C GLU A 597 1.28 -8.43 25.27
N GLY A 598 1.02 -7.70 24.18
CA GLY A 598 -0.33 -7.35 23.74
C GLY A 598 -0.40 -6.02 23.02
N SER A 599 -1.61 -5.56 22.76
CA SER A 599 -1.88 -4.30 22.08
C SER A 599 -2.17 -3.18 23.07
N LEU A 600 -1.58 -2.00 22.85
CA LEU A 600 -1.81 -0.84 23.70
C LEU A 600 -3.17 -0.19 23.40
N TYR A 601 -3.81 0.34 24.42
CA TYR A 601 -5.05 1.11 24.25
C TYR A 601 -4.72 2.57 23.85
N PRO A 602 -5.25 3.08 22.75
CA PRO A 602 -4.89 4.41 22.26
C PRO A 602 -5.12 5.55 23.27
N ALA A 603 -6.17 5.47 24.10
CA ALA A 603 -6.44 6.50 25.10
C ALA A 603 -5.37 6.53 26.20
N ASP A 604 -4.89 5.38 26.66
CA ASP A 604 -3.85 5.28 27.69
C ASP A 604 -2.50 5.78 27.15
N VAL A 605 -2.19 5.48 25.87
CA VAL A 605 -0.99 6.02 25.21
C VAL A 605 -1.02 7.56 25.16
N LEU A 606 -2.18 8.16 24.87
CA LEU A 606 -2.32 9.62 24.89
C LEU A 606 -2.12 10.19 26.30
N GLU A 607 -2.68 9.55 27.31
CA GLU A 607 -2.63 10.04 28.69
C GLU A 607 -1.24 9.90 29.31
N ILE A 608 -0.55 8.78 29.06
CA ILE A 608 0.74 8.45 29.68
C ILE A 608 1.91 9.03 28.89
N ARG A 609 1.96 8.79 27.56
CA ARG A 609 3.09 9.17 26.68
C ARG A 609 2.87 10.49 25.94
N GLY A 610 1.62 10.99 25.89
CA GLY A 610 1.27 12.23 25.24
C GLY A 610 1.01 12.11 23.73
N ARG A 611 0.75 13.28 23.10
CA ARG A 611 0.23 13.39 21.74
C ARG A 611 1.16 12.83 20.67
N THR A 612 2.45 13.16 20.72
CA THR A 612 3.37 12.72 19.65
C THR A 612 3.54 11.20 19.63
N ALA A 613 3.54 10.58 20.83
CA ALA A 613 3.65 9.13 20.94
C ALA A 613 2.42 8.41 20.37
N ILE A 614 1.20 8.92 20.60
CA ILE A 614 -0.01 8.30 20.03
C ILE A 614 -0.06 8.48 18.50
N GLU A 615 0.37 9.64 17.98
CA GLU A 615 0.47 9.91 16.54
C GLU A 615 1.37 8.85 15.88
N GLN A 616 2.56 8.62 16.42
CA GLN A 616 3.51 7.61 15.91
C GLN A 616 3.01 6.18 16.11
N TYR A 617 2.44 5.86 17.26
CA TYR A 617 1.92 4.53 17.56
C TYR A 617 0.82 4.10 16.59
N LEU A 618 -0.18 4.97 16.34
CA LEU A 618 -1.27 4.64 15.43
C LEU A 618 -0.77 4.46 13.99
N VAL A 619 0.16 5.30 13.51
CA VAL A 619 0.75 5.14 12.17
C VAL A 619 1.50 3.81 12.09
N ALA A 620 2.37 3.51 13.05
CA ALA A 620 3.19 2.30 13.06
C ALA A 620 2.33 1.02 13.11
N GLU A 621 1.29 0.98 13.97
CA GLU A 621 0.43 -0.20 14.10
C GLU A 621 -0.45 -0.42 12.86
N VAL A 622 -0.97 0.64 12.24
CA VAL A 622 -1.73 0.52 10.98
C VAL A 622 -0.80 0.07 9.86
N GLN A 623 0.36 0.68 9.70
CA GLN A 623 1.35 0.28 8.69
C GLN A 623 1.78 -1.18 8.87
N ARG A 624 2.01 -1.62 10.09
CA ARG A 624 2.38 -3.02 10.39
C ARG A 624 1.35 -4.02 9.83
N VAL A 625 0.05 -3.71 9.95
CA VAL A 625 -1.01 -4.57 9.42
C VAL A 625 -0.99 -4.61 7.89
N TYR A 626 -0.82 -3.46 7.22
CA TYR A 626 -0.78 -3.40 5.76
C TYR A 626 0.50 -4.01 5.19
N THR A 627 1.65 -3.70 5.76
CA THR A 627 2.95 -4.24 5.33
C THR A 627 3.03 -5.76 5.49
N ALA A 628 2.47 -6.33 6.58
CA ALA A 628 2.37 -7.78 6.77
C ALA A 628 1.57 -8.48 5.65
N GLN A 629 0.72 -7.76 4.92
CA GLN A 629 -0.02 -8.25 3.77
C GLN A 629 0.62 -7.88 2.42
N GLY A 630 1.79 -7.21 2.44
CA GLY A 630 2.48 -6.75 1.25
C GLY A 630 1.78 -5.58 0.55
N VAL A 631 1.02 -4.78 1.29
CA VAL A 631 0.36 -3.56 0.79
C VAL A 631 1.15 -2.35 1.26
N GLU A 632 1.60 -1.52 0.32
CA GLU A 632 2.30 -0.27 0.62
C GLU A 632 1.29 0.91 0.61
N ILE A 633 1.32 1.72 1.65
CA ILE A 633 0.52 2.94 1.79
C ILE A 633 1.44 4.04 2.34
N ASP A 634 1.40 5.25 1.78
CA ASP A 634 2.17 6.38 2.32
C ASP A 634 1.62 6.79 3.71
N ASP A 635 2.51 7.01 4.67
CA ASP A 635 2.17 7.45 6.02
C ASP A 635 1.31 8.71 6.06
N LYS A 636 1.44 9.59 5.07
CA LYS A 636 0.65 10.84 4.96
C LYS A 636 -0.86 10.58 5.02
N HIS A 637 -1.31 9.48 4.42
CA HIS A 637 -2.74 9.13 4.41
C HIS A 637 -3.24 8.75 5.80
N ILE A 638 -2.45 7.96 6.53
CA ILE A 638 -2.77 7.58 7.90
C ILE A 638 -2.68 8.79 8.82
N GLU A 639 -1.66 9.65 8.63
CA GLU A 639 -1.50 10.89 9.38
C GLU A 639 -2.73 11.81 9.30
N ILE A 640 -3.34 11.94 8.12
CA ILE A 640 -4.55 12.75 7.92
C ILE A 640 -5.71 12.21 8.75
N ILE A 641 -5.94 10.89 8.73
CA ILE A 641 -7.02 10.27 9.50
C ILE A 641 -6.78 10.43 11.01
N VAL A 642 -5.59 10.09 11.48
CA VAL A 642 -5.22 10.19 12.90
C VAL A 642 -5.28 11.65 13.39
N ARG A 643 -4.89 12.63 12.56
CA ARG A 643 -5.05 14.05 12.85
C ARG A 643 -6.52 14.41 13.10
N GLN A 644 -7.46 13.86 12.34
CA GLN A 644 -8.89 14.08 12.56
C GLN A 644 -9.40 13.41 13.83
N MET A 645 -8.86 12.25 14.22
CA MET A 645 -9.17 11.59 15.49
C MET A 645 -8.70 12.40 16.72
N LEU A 646 -7.61 13.16 16.57
CA LEU A 646 -6.99 13.98 17.62
C LEU A 646 -7.37 15.47 17.52
N LYS A 647 -8.37 15.83 16.70
CA LYS A 647 -8.78 17.22 16.44
C LYS A 647 -9.53 17.83 17.60
N LYS A 648 -10.22 17.02 18.39
CA LYS A 648 -11.17 17.45 19.44
C LYS A 648 -10.55 17.40 20.82
N VAL A 649 -11.01 18.34 21.66
CA VAL A 649 -10.67 18.42 23.10
C VAL A 649 -11.96 18.50 23.92
N GLU A 650 -11.95 17.89 25.09
CA GLU A 650 -13.03 17.97 26.08
C GLU A 650 -12.72 19.10 27.06
N ILE A 651 -13.65 20.01 27.28
CA ILE A 651 -13.48 21.15 28.15
C ILE A 651 -13.58 20.71 29.62
N GLU A 652 -12.52 20.90 30.41
CA GLU A 652 -12.52 20.63 31.84
C GLU A 652 -12.97 21.85 32.64
N THR A 653 -12.38 23.01 32.35
CA THR A 653 -12.69 24.25 33.02
C THR A 653 -13.03 25.34 32.00
N LYS A 654 -14.18 26.03 32.22
CA LYS A 654 -14.67 27.05 31.29
C LYS A 654 -13.85 28.33 31.29
N GLY A 655 -13.15 28.66 32.39
CA GLY A 655 -12.56 29.98 32.55
C GLY A 655 -13.57 31.12 32.42
N SER A 656 -13.18 32.16 31.69
CA SER A 656 -14.04 33.30 31.34
C SER A 656 -14.77 33.14 29.99
N THR A 657 -14.94 31.91 29.51
CA THR A 657 -15.61 31.57 28.24
C THR A 657 -17.04 31.08 28.47
N ASP A 658 -17.86 31.10 27.42
CA ASP A 658 -19.24 30.56 27.45
C ASP A 658 -19.29 29.03 27.25
N LEU A 659 -18.13 28.35 27.22
CA LEU A 659 -18.05 26.90 27.02
C LEU A 659 -18.49 26.14 28.29
N LEU A 660 -19.17 25.02 28.08
CA LEU A 660 -19.62 24.17 29.18
C LEU A 660 -18.55 23.08 29.49
N PRO A 661 -18.31 22.76 30.78
CA PRO A 661 -17.52 21.60 31.14
C PRO A 661 -18.08 20.28 30.54
N GLY A 662 -17.23 19.43 30.01
CA GLY A 662 -17.62 18.22 29.28
C GLY A 662 -17.99 18.44 27.81
N GLN A 663 -18.06 19.67 27.31
CA GLN A 663 -18.29 19.97 25.92
C GLN A 663 -17.08 19.58 25.06
N ILE A 664 -17.33 18.99 23.90
CA ILE A 664 -16.29 18.59 22.94
C ILE A 664 -16.18 19.67 21.86
N GLU A 665 -15.01 20.33 21.79
CA GLU A 665 -14.74 21.40 20.84
C GLU A 665 -13.46 21.17 20.02
N ASP A 666 -13.32 21.91 18.91
CA ASP A 666 -12.10 21.87 18.11
C ASP A 666 -10.94 22.55 18.84
N ARG A 667 -9.78 21.89 18.85
CA ARG A 667 -8.56 22.40 19.50
C ARG A 667 -8.12 23.77 18.96
N HIS A 668 -8.23 23.99 17.64
CA HIS A 668 -7.89 25.28 17.04
C HIS A 668 -8.84 26.39 17.47
N PHE A 669 -10.13 26.08 17.54
CA PHE A 669 -11.15 27.01 18.04
C PHE A 669 -10.87 27.38 19.49
N LEU A 670 -10.58 26.39 20.35
CA LEU A 670 -10.21 26.65 21.76
C LEU A 670 -8.95 27.52 21.88
N LYS A 671 -7.91 27.23 21.06
CA LYS A 671 -6.69 28.06 21.04
C LYS A 671 -6.97 29.51 20.63
N GLN A 672 -7.83 29.72 19.63
CA GLN A 672 -8.19 31.05 19.16
C GLN A 672 -8.98 31.78 20.21
N LEU A 673 -10.02 31.16 20.77
CA LEU A 673 -10.83 31.71 21.83
C LEU A 673 -9.99 32.08 23.07
N ASN A 674 -9.07 31.22 23.46
CA ASN A 674 -8.17 31.50 24.57
C ASN A 674 -7.20 32.66 24.30
N LYS A 675 -6.78 32.89 23.05
CA LYS A 675 -6.01 34.08 22.66
C LYS A 675 -6.82 35.35 22.83
N GLU A 676 -8.09 35.35 22.41
CA GLU A 676 -9.01 36.50 22.55
C GLU A 676 -9.31 36.79 24.03
N VAL A 677 -9.60 35.75 24.83
CA VAL A 677 -9.86 35.89 26.27
C VAL A 677 -8.61 36.42 27.01
N LYS A 678 -7.42 35.93 26.63
CA LYS A 678 -6.16 36.43 27.23
C LYS A 678 -5.86 37.87 26.85
N ALA A 679 -6.17 38.29 25.62
CA ALA A 679 -6.06 39.68 25.20
C ALA A 679 -7.00 40.60 25.98
N ASN A 680 -8.16 40.08 26.41
CA ASN A 680 -9.17 40.83 27.22
C ASN A 680 -8.91 40.68 28.74
N GLY A 681 -7.79 40.06 29.15
CA GLY A 681 -7.42 39.91 30.57
C GLY A 681 -8.23 38.88 31.35
N GLY A 682 -8.98 38.00 30.67
CA GLY A 682 -9.76 36.91 31.30
C GLY A 682 -8.96 35.65 31.58
N THR A 683 -9.53 34.71 32.33
CA THR A 683 -9.00 33.39 32.57
C THR A 683 -9.27 32.47 31.40
N VAL A 684 -8.24 31.73 30.93
CA VAL A 684 -8.37 30.83 29.78
C VAL A 684 -9.11 29.54 30.14
N ALA A 685 -9.85 28.99 29.19
CA ALA A 685 -10.45 27.67 29.33
C ALA A 685 -9.41 26.58 29.18
N LYS A 686 -9.50 25.52 30.00
CA LYS A 686 -8.63 24.34 29.90
C LYS A 686 -9.41 23.16 29.31
N GLY A 687 -8.78 22.45 28.39
CA GLY A 687 -9.35 21.26 27.77
C GLY A 687 -8.37 20.09 27.81
N LYS A 688 -8.86 18.88 28.05
CA LYS A 688 -8.12 17.61 27.98
C LYS A 688 -8.18 17.08 26.57
N GLU A 689 -7.04 16.74 25.99
CA GLU A 689 -6.97 16.09 24.69
C GLU A 689 -7.61 14.68 24.77
N LYS A 690 -8.38 14.32 23.75
CA LYS A 690 -9.09 13.04 23.71
C LYS A 690 -8.99 12.42 22.33
N VAL A 691 -8.72 11.09 22.28
CA VAL A 691 -8.79 10.33 21.04
C VAL A 691 -10.23 9.97 20.77
N LEU A 692 -10.77 10.41 19.63
CA LEU A 692 -12.08 9.99 19.17
C LEU A 692 -11.96 8.94 18.08
N GLY A 693 -12.72 7.86 18.18
CA GLY A 693 -12.89 6.94 17.07
C GLY A 693 -13.49 7.65 15.86
N ILE A 694 -13.20 7.15 14.65
CA ILE A 694 -13.62 7.78 13.39
C ILE A 694 -15.15 7.99 13.32
N THR A 695 -15.95 7.05 13.83
CA THR A 695 -17.42 7.17 13.89
C THR A 695 -17.85 8.33 14.77
N LYS A 696 -17.28 8.45 15.98
CA LYS A 696 -17.59 9.58 16.89
C LYS A 696 -17.09 10.91 16.34
N ALA A 697 -15.90 10.93 15.72
CA ALA A 697 -15.34 12.13 15.11
C ALA A 697 -16.19 12.63 13.95
N SER A 698 -16.76 11.74 13.12
CA SER A 698 -17.68 12.09 12.03
C SER A 698 -19.00 12.69 12.51
N LEU A 699 -19.54 12.22 13.64
CA LEU A 699 -20.77 12.75 14.23
C LEU A 699 -20.53 14.07 14.98
N ALA A 700 -19.32 14.29 15.51
CA ALA A 700 -18.93 15.50 16.23
C ALA A 700 -18.54 16.69 15.31
N THR A 701 -18.90 16.64 14.03
CA THR A 701 -18.65 17.75 13.07
C THR A 701 -19.57 18.93 13.32
N LYS A 702 -19.13 20.14 12.90
CA LYS A 702 -19.97 21.36 12.97
C LYS A 702 -21.08 21.39 11.91
N SER A 703 -20.93 20.61 10.82
CA SER A 703 -21.95 20.47 9.78
C SER A 703 -22.99 19.42 10.17
N PHE A 704 -24.18 19.84 10.50
CA PHE A 704 -25.27 18.90 10.80
C PHE A 704 -25.78 18.15 9.57
N LEU A 705 -25.67 18.74 8.37
CA LEU A 705 -25.99 18.06 7.11
C LEU A 705 -25.10 16.87 6.85
N SER A 706 -23.78 17.05 7.03
CA SER A 706 -22.80 15.98 6.89
C SER A 706 -23.04 14.87 7.92
N ALA A 707 -23.23 15.21 9.19
CA ALA A 707 -23.49 14.25 10.25
C ALA A 707 -24.81 13.48 10.02
N ALA A 708 -25.88 14.15 9.63
CA ALA A 708 -27.19 13.53 9.37
C ALA A 708 -27.14 12.53 8.19
N SER A 709 -26.32 12.79 7.17
CA SER A 709 -26.17 11.90 6.03
C SER A 709 -25.30 10.66 6.32
N PHE A 710 -24.61 10.65 7.46
CA PHE A 710 -23.75 9.56 7.88
C PHE A 710 -24.49 8.49 8.68
N GLN A 711 -24.92 8.83 9.88
CA GLN A 711 -25.68 7.93 10.81
C GLN A 711 -26.56 8.75 11.74
N GLU A 712 -27.49 8.08 12.44
CA GLU A 712 -28.38 8.69 13.45
C GLU A 712 -29.13 9.93 12.93
N THR A 713 -29.63 9.87 11.69
CA THR A 713 -30.24 11.01 10.97
C THR A 713 -31.28 11.75 11.80
N THR A 714 -32.22 11.03 12.40
CA THR A 714 -33.33 11.62 13.19
C THR A 714 -32.80 12.39 14.40
N LYS A 715 -31.87 11.78 15.15
CA LYS A 715 -31.28 12.40 16.34
C LYS A 715 -30.52 13.66 16.00
N VAL A 716 -29.62 13.57 15.00
CA VAL A 716 -28.78 14.71 14.56
C VAL A 716 -29.65 15.87 14.08
N LEU A 717 -30.68 15.62 13.29
CA LEU A 717 -31.59 16.66 12.81
C LEU A 717 -32.42 17.27 13.94
N THR A 718 -32.91 16.48 14.91
CA THR A 718 -33.63 16.93 16.07
C THR A 718 -32.76 17.85 16.95
N ASP A 719 -31.55 17.42 17.26
CA ASP A 719 -30.59 18.19 18.06
C ASP A 719 -30.21 19.50 17.35
N ALA A 720 -29.98 19.47 16.03
CA ALA A 720 -29.69 20.66 15.24
C ALA A 720 -30.84 21.64 15.20
N ALA A 721 -32.08 21.16 15.14
CA ALA A 721 -33.26 21.98 15.18
C ALA A 721 -33.47 22.64 16.56
N LEU A 722 -33.28 21.88 17.64
CA LEU A 722 -33.37 22.38 19.03
C LEU A 722 -32.31 23.45 19.32
N GLU A 723 -31.08 23.26 18.85
CA GLU A 723 -29.99 24.20 19.05
C GLU A 723 -29.98 25.35 18.04
N GLY A 724 -30.85 25.34 17.01
CA GLY A 724 -30.87 26.35 15.96
C GLY A 724 -29.57 26.44 15.16
N LYS A 725 -28.91 25.30 14.93
CA LYS A 725 -27.62 25.21 14.23
C LYS A 725 -27.71 25.77 12.80
N ARG A 726 -26.67 26.50 12.39
CA ARG A 726 -26.46 26.95 11.01
C ARG A 726 -25.31 26.21 10.36
N ASP A 727 -25.55 25.58 9.22
CA ASP A 727 -24.50 25.00 8.40
C ASP A 727 -23.88 26.06 7.49
N ARG A 728 -22.55 26.17 7.52
CA ARG A 728 -21.80 27.15 6.71
C ARG A 728 -21.41 26.65 5.34
N LEU A 729 -21.75 25.40 4.99
CA LEU A 729 -21.46 24.76 3.70
C LEU A 729 -19.96 24.82 3.32
N VAL A 730 -19.10 24.48 4.24
CA VAL A 730 -17.64 24.61 4.06
C VAL A 730 -16.99 23.35 3.55
N GLY A 731 -17.56 22.18 3.85
CA GLY A 731 -17.07 20.87 3.45
C GLY A 731 -17.58 20.45 2.07
N LEU A 732 -17.21 19.24 1.65
CA LEU A 732 -17.60 18.71 0.34
C LEU A 732 -19.04 18.19 0.36
N LYS A 733 -19.39 17.36 1.32
CA LYS A 733 -20.63 16.59 1.35
C LYS A 733 -21.88 17.45 1.45
N GLU A 734 -21.87 18.48 2.30
CA GLU A 734 -22.98 19.42 2.44
C GLU A 734 -23.26 20.20 1.15
N ASN A 735 -22.21 20.56 0.39
CA ASN A 735 -22.40 21.22 -0.90
C ASN A 735 -22.96 20.25 -1.95
N VAL A 736 -22.53 19.01 -1.96
CA VAL A 736 -23.07 17.96 -2.83
C VAL A 736 -24.55 17.69 -2.53
N ILE A 737 -24.94 17.62 -1.25
CA ILE A 737 -26.32 17.39 -0.84
C ILE A 737 -27.25 18.51 -1.36
N ILE A 738 -26.78 19.77 -1.34
CA ILE A 738 -27.56 20.96 -1.78
C ILE A 738 -27.44 21.17 -3.29
N GLY A 739 -26.57 20.41 -4.02
CA GLY A 739 -26.35 20.60 -5.45
C GLY A 739 -25.50 21.81 -5.81
N LYS A 740 -24.65 22.29 -4.89
CA LYS A 740 -23.69 23.38 -5.16
C LYS A 740 -22.32 22.78 -5.53
N LEU A 741 -21.52 23.55 -6.28
CA LEU A 741 -20.13 23.19 -6.56
C LEU A 741 -19.33 23.07 -5.26
N ILE A 742 -18.52 22.03 -5.17
CA ILE A 742 -17.67 21.76 -4.01
C ILE A 742 -16.57 22.85 -3.86
N PRO A 743 -16.18 23.22 -2.65
CA PRO A 743 -15.11 24.19 -2.41
C PRO A 743 -13.71 23.57 -2.54
N ALA A 744 -13.49 22.76 -3.57
CA ALA A 744 -12.25 22.07 -3.87
C ALA A 744 -12.02 21.98 -5.39
N ALA A 745 -10.80 21.73 -5.82
CA ALA A 745 -10.39 21.60 -7.22
C ALA A 745 -10.94 22.74 -8.09
N THR A 746 -11.60 22.43 -9.20
CA THR A 746 -12.19 23.41 -10.13
C THR A 746 -13.37 24.20 -9.54
N GLY A 747 -13.98 23.73 -8.47
CA GLY A 747 -15.03 24.47 -7.73
C GLY A 747 -14.52 25.65 -6.89
N LEU A 748 -13.20 25.89 -6.83
CA LEU A 748 -12.63 27.05 -6.16
C LEU A 748 -12.99 28.35 -6.88
N LYS A 749 -13.11 29.45 -6.11
CA LYS A 749 -13.49 30.76 -6.66
C LYS A 749 -12.59 31.24 -7.80
N ARG A 750 -11.29 30.90 -7.76
CA ARG A 750 -10.31 31.27 -8.80
C ARG A 750 -10.60 30.67 -10.18
N TYR A 751 -11.25 29.51 -10.24
CA TYR A 751 -11.59 28.87 -11.52
C TYR A 751 -13.00 29.25 -12.02
N ARG A 752 -13.88 29.78 -11.16
CA ARG A 752 -15.23 30.16 -11.55
C ARG A 752 -15.30 31.37 -12.49
N SER A 753 -14.20 32.11 -12.60
CA SER A 753 -14.08 33.25 -13.52
C SER A 753 -13.51 32.86 -14.89
N LEU A 754 -13.11 31.62 -15.08
CA LEU A 754 -12.62 31.12 -16.38
C LEU A 754 -13.80 30.75 -17.25
N THR A 755 -13.86 31.31 -18.44
CA THR A 755 -14.75 30.91 -19.54
C THR A 755 -13.96 30.03 -20.50
N ILE A 756 -14.52 28.89 -20.86
CA ILE A 756 -13.92 27.96 -21.81
C ILE A 756 -14.67 28.16 -23.13
N GLU A 757 -13.94 28.58 -24.15
CA GLU A 757 -14.45 28.73 -25.50
C GLU A 757 -13.73 27.75 -26.42
N PRO A 758 -14.44 27.09 -27.38
CA PRO A 758 -13.79 26.25 -28.36
C PRO A 758 -12.82 27.07 -29.21
N THR A 759 -11.66 26.54 -29.51
CA THR A 759 -10.57 27.25 -30.23
C THR A 759 -10.93 27.51 -31.70
N GLU A 760 -11.81 26.71 -32.28
CA GLU A 760 -12.37 26.90 -33.63
C GLU A 760 -13.89 26.66 -33.59
N PRO A 761 -14.70 27.50 -34.30
CA PRO A 761 -16.10 27.16 -34.48
C PRO A 761 -16.15 25.87 -35.33
N MET A 762 -16.84 24.85 -34.81
CA MET A 762 -17.13 23.63 -35.61
C MET A 762 -17.69 24.07 -36.96
N ALA A 763 -16.95 23.77 -38.03
CA ALA A 763 -17.49 23.92 -39.35
C ALA A 763 -18.81 23.15 -39.43
N PRO A 764 -19.89 23.76 -39.93
CA PRO A 764 -21.14 23.02 -40.11
C PRO A 764 -20.84 21.78 -40.96
N ALA A 765 -21.25 20.62 -40.45
CA ALA A 765 -21.11 19.37 -41.17
C ALA A 765 -21.69 19.59 -42.57
N GLU A 766 -20.89 19.49 -43.64
CA GLU A 766 -21.40 19.44 -44.97
C GLU A 766 -22.38 18.27 -45.05
N GLU A 767 -23.67 18.57 -45.22
CA GLU A 767 -24.68 17.57 -45.53
C GLU A 767 -24.23 16.86 -46.82
N THR A 768 -23.56 15.73 -46.65
CA THR A 768 -23.39 14.79 -47.75
C THR A 768 -24.77 14.23 -48.05
N VAL A 769 -25.46 14.90 -48.98
CA VAL A 769 -26.66 14.35 -49.63
C VAL A 769 -26.26 13.10 -50.38
N LEU A 770 -26.69 11.95 -49.86
CA LEU A 770 -26.75 10.68 -50.58
C LEU A 770 -28.05 10.63 -51.37
#